data_acd249b7ad9ced9043799421d5fbcdae
#
_entry.id   acd249b7ad9ced9043799421d5fbcdae
#
_cell.length_a   1.000
_cell.length_b   1.000
_cell.length_c   1.000
_cell.angle_alpha   90.00
_cell.angle_beta   90.00
_cell.angle_gamma   90.00
#
_symmetry.space_group_name_H-M   'P 1'
#
loop_
_entity.id
_entity.type
_entity.pdbx_description
1 polymer ?
#
loop_
_entity_poly.entity_id
_entity_poly.type
_entity_poly.pdbx_seq_one_letter_code
_entity_poly.pdbx_strand_id
1 'polypeptide(L)'
;MQQDDRLTAARDRVARLELDLAEARAELQVLEDFASKALQVVGIHTRADDEAVAVAAAVTAESSSVEKVALFRRRFAGRADVYAQRWVSRRTGKSGWSPAVRGGFYTDQVSDADLLPLDDAVTERHLRGDAGDREFHVGLYPMLPDDRCRLLVCDFDDGEWRQDASAYAQACRGAGVGALAEISRSGEGAHVWIFFETAVPAVASRVMGTALLRSAMSLRSSMALSSYDRFFPAQDTLPQRSPGRLRLGNLIALPLQGECRRRGTSVFADPERWEPYADQFAALAAVASISEAQLNDFTTRAPALRSGPETTAAPLPRRSSSRLSRVRVAGTPIDIRRDAVVRIPLEGVPGALITELKHAASVANPEFYRKQAQRFSTFGTPRLVTCFEHDESELRLPRGLLDQVTMLLTDAGYHVTTSIESGKPADIDLNFVGELREAQQIAVDSILSHDDGVLVAPPGAGKTVIACALIAARATPTAILVNRAELLEQWRDRLTQFLTLHDNQIGQLGNGRRKRRGVVDLIMMQSISHRDADPSVLEEYGQIIVDECHAIAAPSIEAAIRTVNVGNWVGLTATPFRADKMDGLITMQCGPVRHTMTDVASSERQLVVHETAFTTDEPGTDGPSIQAIYSELTVDKHRNDLIVEHVGNAIHAGRTCLVLTSRVDHLRALSAAIEEHGGAPIYALHGQLSAPERRAVRARLIEADRAGAPFVLVAIDKIAGEGLDIPSMNTLFLAVPVSFKGRVIQQIGRVTRGGAVSSTPAIVHDFRDSKVPMLERMHQRRRRVMTKEGFTT
;
A
#
# COMPACT_ATOMS: atom_id res chain seq x y z
N MET A 1 20.00 -29.54 -33.35
CA MET A 1 20.91 -28.63 -32.66
C MET A 1 20.16 -27.59 -31.76
N GLN A 2 19.32 -26.69 -32.29
CA GLN A 2 18.59 -25.70 -31.45
C GLN A 2 17.54 -26.28 -30.46
N GLN A 3 17.01 -27.46 -30.70
CA GLN A 3 16.03 -28.11 -29.84
C GLN A 3 16.70 -28.84 -28.68
N ASP A 4 17.86 -29.42 -28.90
CA ASP A 4 18.64 -30.09 -27.85
C ASP A 4 19.26 -29.10 -26.86
N ASP A 5 19.72 -27.93 -27.34
CA ASP A 5 20.23 -26.87 -26.45
C ASP A 5 19.16 -26.31 -25.53
N ARG A 6 17.91 -26.18 -26.03
CA ARG A 6 16.77 -25.74 -25.22
C ARG A 6 16.36 -26.80 -24.18
N LEU A 7 16.45 -28.08 -24.53
CA LEU A 7 16.14 -29.17 -23.62
C LEU A 7 17.20 -29.28 -22.52
N THR A 8 18.48 -29.10 -22.87
CA THR A 8 19.57 -29.08 -21.89
C THR A 8 19.48 -27.91 -20.96
N ALA A 9 19.23 -26.71 -21.46
CA ALA A 9 19.00 -25.51 -20.63
C ALA A 9 17.78 -25.63 -19.70
N ALA A 10 16.73 -26.32 -20.15
CA ALA A 10 15.55 -26.59 -19.31
C ALA A 10 15.87 -27.60 -18.20
N ARG A 11 16.66 -28.65 -18.49
CA ARG A 11 17.13 -29.64 -17.51
C ARG A 11 18.05 -29.01 -16.46
N ASP A 12 18.96 -28.15 -16.85
CA ASP A 12 19.84 -27.41 -15.93
C ASP A 12 19.06 -26.44 -15.03
N ARG A 13 17.95 -25.89 -15.55
CA ARG A 13 17.07 -25.03 -14.77
C ARG A 13 16.25 -25.81 -13.73
N VAL A 14 15.78 -26.99 -14.11
CA VAL A 14 15.07 -27.90 -13.17
C VAL A 14 16.04 -28.35 -12.09
N ALA A 15 17.24 -28.77 -12.43
CA ALA A 15 18.26 -29.19 -11.45
C ALA A 15 18.62 -28.08 -10.46
N ARG A 16 18.71 -26.83 -10.92
CA ARG A 16 18.92 -25.66 -10.02
C ARG A 16 17.75 -25.42 -9.09
N LEU A 17 16.53 -25.49 -9.59
CA LEU A 17 15.31 -25.32 -8.76
C LEU A 17 15.14 -26.44 -7.75
N GLU A 18 15.56 -27.67 -8.08
CA GLU A 18 15.56 -28.80 -7.14
C GLU A 18 16.61 -28.62 -6.03
N LEU A 19 17.78 -28.04 -6.35
CA LEU A 19 18.79 -27.70 -5.35
C LEU A 19 18.30 -26.58 -4.41
N ASP A 20 17.74 -25.51 -4.95
CA ASP A 20 17.15 -24.39 -4.18
C ASP A 20 16.02 -24.88 -3.28
N LEU A 21 15.21 -25.83 -3.76
CA LEU A 21 14.14 -26.45 -2.99
C LEU A 21 14.68 -27.35 -1.85
N ALA A 22 15.78 -28.05 -2.10
CA ALA A 22 16.42 -28.88 -1.08
C ALA A 22 17.05 -28.01 0.03
N GLU A 23 17.69 -26.89 -0.33
CA GLU A 23 18.20 -25.92 0.65
C GLU A 23 17.09 -25.31 1.48
N ALA A 24 15.99 -24.86 0.84
CA ALA A 24 14.83 -24.29 1.55
C ALA A 24 14.16 -25.31 2.49
N ARG A 25 14.12 -26.60 2.13
CA ARG A 25 13.63 -27.67 3.00
C ARG A 25 14.55 -27.94 4.17
N ALA A 26 15.85 -27.87 3.99
CA ALA A 26 16.84 -28.01 5.06
C ALA A 26 16.74 -26.84 6.07
N GLU A 27 16.57 -25.61 5.60
CA GLU A 27 16.33 -24.44 6.45
C GLU A 27 15.02 -24.57 7.25
N LEU A 28 13.96 -25.06 6.60
CA LEU A 28 12.68 -25.30 7.26
C LEU A 28 12.83 -26.35 8.37
N GLN A 29 13.53 -27.43 8.12
CA GLN A 29 13.77 -28.49 9.11
C GLN A 29 14.55 -27.97 10.31
N VAL A 30 15.55 -27.12 10.09
CA VAL A 30 16.30 -26.47 11.20
C VAL A 30 15.39 -25.57 12.04
N LEU A 31 14.48 -24.84 11.40
CA LEU A 31 13.51 -24.00 12.11
C LEU A 31 12.46 -24.82 12.86
N GLU A 32 12.01 -25.94 12.31
CA GLU A 32 11.08 -26.87 12.97
C GLU A 32 11.74 -27.58 14.17
N ASP A 33 13.01 -27.97 14.05
CA ASP A 33 13.79 -28.54 15.14
C ASP A 33 14.06 -27.52 16.26
N PHE A 34 14.30 -26.25 15.88
CA PHE A 34 14.43 -25.17 16.85
C PHE A 34 13.13 -24.88 17.58
N ALA A 35 12.02 -24.85 16.86
CA ALA A 35 10.68 -24.70 17.42
C ALA A 35 10.30 -25.88 18.34
N SER A 36 10.66 -27.10 17.95
CA SER A 36 10.41 -28.31 18.74
C SER A 36 11.24 -28.34 20.04
N LYS A 37 12.51 -27.90 19.98
CA LYS A 37 13.37 -27.73 21.16
C LYS A 37 12.90 -26.60 22.08
N ALA A 38 12.40 -25.50 21.52
CA ALA A 38 11.79 -24.41 22.29
C ALA A 38 10.53 -24.86 23.04
N LEU A 39 9.71 -25.74 22.42
CA LEU A 39 8.55 -26.36 23.04
C LEU A 39 8.92 -27.34 24.16
N GLN A 40 10.03 -28.09 24.03
CA GLN A 40 10.53 -28.97 25.11
C GLN A 40 11.06 -28.20 26.32
N VAL A 41 11.63 -27.00 26.16
CA VAL A 41 12.09 -26.17 27.25
C VAL A 41 10.93 -25.50 28.02
N VAL A 42 9.79 -25.26 27.33
CA VAL A 42 8.55 -24.73 27.94
C VAL A 42 7.74 -25.81 28.68
N GLY A 43 7.99 -27.10 28.40
CA GLY A 43 7.23 -28.24 28.92
C GLY A 43 7.43 -28.58 30.41
N ILE A 44 8.13 -27.78 31.22
CA ILE A 44 8.41 -28.09 32.62
C ILE A 44 7.48 -27.37 33.65
N HIS A 45 6.55 -26.53 33.17
CA HIS A 45 5.68 -25.76 34.08
C HIS A 45 4.15 -25.96 33.91
N THR A 46 3.71 -27.07 33.31
CA THR A 46 2.26 -27.29 33.08
C THR A 46 1.67 -28.48 33.83
N ARG A 47 2.18 -28.84 35.00
CA ARG A 47 1.59 -29.91 35.80
C ARG A 47 0.68 -29.48 36.95
N ALA A 48 0.52 -28.15 37.12
CA ALA A 48 -0.34 -27.62 38.20
C ALA A 48 -1.71 -27.13 37.75
N ASP A 49 -1.94 -26.98 36.42
CA ASP A 49 -3.19 -26.42 35.90
C ASP A 49 -4.19 -27.47 35.37
N ASP A 50 -3.77 -28.74 35.21
CA ASP A 50 -4.66 -29.79 34.64
C ASP A 50 -5.71 -30.34 35.66
N GLU A 51 -5.57 -30.10 36.94
CA GLU A 51 -6.59 -30.51 37.94
C GLU A 51 -7.77 -29.51 38.07
N ALA A 52 -7.65 -28.31 37.51
CA ALA A 52 -8.73 -27.30 37.58
C ALA A 52 -9.77 -27.40 36.44
N VAL A 53 -9.59 -28.31 35.47
CA VAL A 53 -10.48 -28.45 34.30
C VAL A 53 -11.71 -29.37 34.58
N ALA A 54 -11.75 -30.03 35.69
CA ALA A 54 -12.69 -31.14 35.90
C ALA A 54 -13.90 -30.82 36.78
N VAL A 55 -14.31 -29.61 37.07
CA VAL A 55 -15.68 -29.31 37.61
C VAL A 55 -15.99 -27.81 37.39
N ALA A 56 -16.35 -27.41 36.20
CA ALA A 56 -17.12 -26.19 36.01
C ALA A 56 -18.61 -26.55 36.11
N ALA A 57 -19.12 -26.70 37.32
CA ALA A 57 -20.56 -26.53 37.53
C ALA A 57 -20.94 -25.20 36.90
N ALA A 58 -22.01 -25.18 36.09
CA ALA A 58 -22.40 -24.02 35.32
C ALA A 58 -22.58 -22.79 36.25
N VAL A 59 -21.66 -21.82 36.14
CA VAL A 59 -21.79 -20.57 36.90
C VAL A 59 -23.01 -19.81 36.37
N THR A 60 -23.92 -19.47 37.26
CA THR A 60 -25.22 -18.84 36.95
C THR A 60 -25.37 -17.51 37.69
N ALA A 61 -26.48 -16.84 37.46
CA ALA A 61 -26.85 -15.64 38.21
C ALA A 61 -26.98 -15.90 39.74
N GLU A 62 -27.20 -17.14 40.16
CA GLU A 62 -27.33 -17.54 41.57
C GLU A 62 -26.00 -17.93 42.21
N SER A 63 -24.96 -18.16 41.43
CA SER A 63 -23.63 -18.49 41.91
C SER A 63 -23.03 -17.36 42.80
N SER A 64 -22.06 -17.68 43.64
CA SER A 64 -21.40 -16.73 44.52
C SER A 64 -20.65 -15.64 43.74
N SER A 65 -20.40 -14.50 44.38
CA SER A 65 -19.59 -13.41 43.77
C SER A 65 -18.22 -13.90 43.38
N VAL A 66 -17.61 -14.78 44.19
CA VAL A 66 -16.29 -15.34 43.92
C VAL A 66 -16.26 -16.18 42.64
N GLU A 67 -17.25 -17.05 42.43
CA GLU A 67 -17.38 -17.87 41.22
C GLU A 67 -17.61 -17.01 40.00
N LYS A 68 -18.46 -15.97 40.09
CA LYS A 68 -18.74 -15.00 39.00
C LYS A 68 -17.48 -14.23 38.62
N VAL A 69 -16.72 -13.74 39.61
CA VAL A 69 -15.47 -13.03 39.38
C VAL A 69 -14.44 -13.97 38.76
N ALA A 70 -14.29 -15.20 39.24
CA ALA A 70 -13.38 -16.18 38.65
C ALA A 70 -13.72 -16.53 37.19
N LEU A 71 -15.01 -16.80 36.89
CA LEU A 71 -15.47 -17.00 35.51
C LEU A 71 -15.14 -15.79 34.64
N PHE A 72 -15.50 -14.60 35.11
CA PHE A 72 -15.32 -13.35 34.36
C PHE A 72 -13.84 -13.11 34.00
N ARG A 73 -12.94 -13.22 34.99
CA ARG A 73 -11.50 -13.04 34.79
C ARG A 73 -10.89 -14.10 33.89
N ARG A 74 -11.35 -15.34 33.94
CA ARG A 74 -10.91 -16.40 33.05
C ARG A 74 -11.29 -16.11 31.59
N ARG A 75 -12.51 -15.62 31.35
CA ARG A 75 -13.01 -15.29 29.99
C ARG A 75 -12.41 -14.00 29.45
N PHE A 76 -12.37 -12.95 30.24
CA PHE A 76 -11.81 -11.64 29.86
C PHE A 76 -10.34 -11.50 30.29
N ALA A 77 -9.55 -12.52 29.94
CA ALA A 77 -8.12 -12.52 30.23
C ALA A 77 -7.33 -11.72 29.18
N GLY A 78 -6.74 -10.61 29.63
CA GLY A 78 -5.82 -9.75 28.90
C GLY A 78 -4.64 -9.35 29.78
N ARG A 79 -4.18 -8.09 29.68
CA ARG A 79 -3.19 -7.54 30.61
C ARG A 79 -3.76 -7.60 32.04
N ALA A 80 -3.04 -8.26 32.92
CA ALA A 80 -3.41 -8.35 34.35
C ALA A 80 -2.72 -7.28 35.20
N ASP A 81 -1.61 -6.72 34.69
CA ASP A 81 -0.80 -5.70 35.35
C ASP A 81 -1.35 -4.28 35.25
N VAL A 82 -2.36 -4.09 34.37
CA VAL A 82 -2.99 -2.79 34.14
C VAL A 82 -4.42 -2.95 33.65
N TYR A 83 -5.28 -2.02 34.01
CA TYR A 83 -6.60 -1.85 33.41
C TYR A 83 -6.82 -0.38 33.03
N ALA A 84 -7.79 -0.12 32.15
CA ALA A 84 -8.24 1.22 31.87
C ALA A 84 -9.46 1.57 32.71
N GLN A 85 -9.53 2.78 33.22
CA GLN A 85 -10.69 3.31 33.92
C GLN A 85 -11.37 4.40 33.11
N ARG A 86 -12.70 4.34 33.02
CA ARG A 86 -13.50 5.39 32.39
C ARG A 86 -13.54 6.61 33.30
N TRP A 87 -13.38 7.78 32.74
CA TRP A 87 -13.54 9.06 33.43
C TRP A 87 -14.54 9.97 32.73
N VAL A 88 -15.20 10.81 33.51
CA VAL A 88 -16.10 11.87 33.02
C VAL A 88 -15.72 13.17 33.71
N SER A 89 -15.44 14.21 32.95
CA SER A 89 -15.12 15.53 33.47
C SER A 89 -16.39 16.24 33.96
N ARG A 90 -16.44 16.55 35.23
CA ARG A 90 -17.56 17.30 35.80
C ARG A 90 -17.67 18.72 35.21
N ARG A 91 -16.56 19.29 34.75
CA ARG A 91 -16.52 20.66 34.22
C ARG A 91 -16.99 20.78 32.77
N THR A 92 -16.64 19.78 31.93
CA THR A 92 -16.82 19.86 30.48
C THR A 92 -17.80 18.80 29.94
N GLY A 93 -18.26 17.85 30.75
CA GLY A 93 -19.03 16.69 30.31
C GLY A 93 -18.27 15.69 29.45
N LYS A 94 -17.03 16.00 29.04
CA LYS A 94 -16.21 15.09 28.23
C LYS A 94 -15.88 13.82 29.02
N SER A 95 -15.92 12.70 28.32
CA SER A 95 -15.54 11.40 28.88
C SER A 95 -14.44 10.75 28.06
N GLY A 96 -13.69 9.83 28.68
CA GLY A 96 -12.64 9.09 28.02
C GLY A 96 -12.15 7.93 28.89
N TRP A 97 -11.11 7.29 28.41
CA TRP A 97 -10.44 6.19 29.08
C TRP A 97 -8.99 6.54 29.36
N SER A 98 -8.50 6.16 30.51
CA SER A 98 -7.07 6.28 30.87
C SER A 98 -6.61 5.03 31.62
N PRO A 99 -5.32 4.65 31.50
CA PRO A 99 -4.75 3.63 32.36
C PRO A 99 -4.98 3.99 33.85
N ALA A 100 -5.31 3.02 34.64
CA ALA A 100 -5.43 3.20 36.09
C ALA A 100 -4.03 3.24 36.72
N VAL A 101 -3.73 4.32 37.44
CA VAL A 101 -2.42 4.59 37.99
C VAL A 101 -2.49 5.02 39.48
N ARG A 102 -1.44 4.78 40.21
CA ARG A 102 -1.27 5.30 41.58
C ARG A 102 -1.31 6.85 41.50
N GLY A 103 -2.03 7.45 42.43
CA GLY A 103 -2.23 8.92 42.41
C GLY A 103 -3.39 9.41 41.58
N GLY A 104 -4.09 8.55 40.80
CA GLY A 104 -5.39 8.81 40.24
C GLY A 104 -5.40 9.60 38.93
N PHE A 105 -4.28 10.13 38.45
CA PHE A 105 -4.18 10.88 37.19
C PHE A 105 -3.04 10.37 36.32
N TYR A 106 -3.35 10.05 35.09
CA TYR A 106 -2.35 9.71 34.10
C TYR A 106 -1.64 10.97 33.57
N THR A 107 -0.31 10.98 33.64
CA THR A 107 0.56 12.03 33.07
C THR A 107 1.66 11.39 32.23
N ASP A 108 2.35 12.16 31.42
CA ASP A 108 3.46 11.67 30.59
C ASP A 108 4.69 11.18 31.40
N GLN A 109 4.67 11.36 32.73
CA GLN A 109 5.75 10.91 33.66
C GLN A 109 5.44 9.55 34.31
N VAL A 110 4.27 8.94 34.03
CA VAL A 110 3.86 7.65 34.60
C VAL A 110 4.75 6.53 34.08
N SER A 111 5.26 5.71 34.96
CA SER A 111 6.04 4.50 34.68
C SER A 111 5.20 3.22 34.81
N ASP A 112 5.71 2.08 34.32
CA ASP A 112 5.04 0.78 34.44
C ASP A 112 4.82 0.42 35.92
N ALA A 113 5.67 0.89 36.87
CA ALA A 113 5.55 0.64 38.29
C ALA A 113 4.37 1.36 38.97
N ASP A 114 3.82 2.38 38.28
CA ASP A 114 2.68 3.15 38.79
C ASP A 114 1.33 2.56 38.34
N LEU A 115 1.34 1.56 37.45
CA LEU A 115 0.12 0.92 36.96
C LEU A 115 -0.58 0.13 38.05
N LEU A 116 -1.90 0.14 38.03
CA LEU A 116 -2.72 -0.65 38.94
C LEU A 116 -3.19 -1.95 38.26
N PRO A 117 -3.05 -3.10 38.91
CA PRO A 117 -3.41 -4.40 38.36
C PRO A 117 -4.93 -4.56 38.26
N LEU A 118 -5.36 -5.34 37.28
CA LEU A 118 -6.73 -5.85 37.19
C LEU A 118 -6.84 -7.09 38.09
N ASP A 119 -7.27 -6.90 39.31
CA ASP A 119 -7.44 -7.96 40.32
C ASP A 119 -8.94 -8.32 40.52
N ASP A 120 -9.21 -9.23 41.45
CA ASP A 120 -10.55 -9.70 41.78
C ASP A 120 -11.39 -8.57 42.38
N ALA A 121 -10.79 -7.71 43.21
CA ALA A 121 -11.50 -6.59 43.83
C ALA A 121 -11.93 -5.54 42.80
N VAL A 122 -11.07 -5.22 41.82
CA VAL A 122 -11.40 -4.33 40.70
C VAL A 122 -12.51 -4.93 39.84
N THR A 123 -12.44 -6.23 39.55
CA THR A 123 -13.41 -6.96 38.80
C THR A 123 -14.78 -7.01 39.51
N GLU A 124 -14.78 -7.33 40.79
CA GLU A 124 -15.98 -7.33 41.60
C GLU A 124 -16.65 -5.95 41.66
N ARG A 125 -15.85 -4.90 41.83
CA ARG A 125 -16.32 -3.51 41.82
C ARG A 125 -16.97 -3.14 40.46
N HIS A 126 -16.37 -3.59 39.36
CA HIS A 126 -16.94 -3.39 38.01
C HIS A 126 -18.28 -4.11 37.85
N LEU A 127 -18.37 -5.38 38.24
CA LEU A 127 -19.59 -6.18 38.15
C LEU A 127 -20.70 -5.66 39.08
N ARG A 128 -20.34 -5.08 40.23
CA ARG A 128 -21.30 -4.44 41.15
C ARG A 128 -21.74 -3.09 40.63
N GLY A 129 -20.85 -2.32 40.03
CA GLY A 129 -21.12 -0.97 39.51
C GLY A 129 -20.95 0.13 40.56
N ASP A 130 -20.46 -0.18 41.74
CA ASP A 130 -20.32 0.78 42.84
C ASP A 130 -19.10 1.65 42.70
N ALA A 131 -19.33 2.96 42.67
CA ALA A 131 -18.29 3.96 42.77
C ALA A 131 -18.75 5.23 43.52
N GLY A 132 -19.76 5.13 44.37
CA GLY A 132 -20.44 6.29 44.95
C GLY A 132 -21.04 7.12 43.84
N ASP A 133 -20.77 8.41 43.79
CA ASP A 133 -21.27 9.34 42.77
C ASP A 133 -20.76 9.12 41.32
N ARG A 134 -20.04 8.05 41.00
CA ARG A 134 -19.39 7.85 39.69
C ARG A 134 -19.54 6.42 39.21
N GLU A 135 -19.94 6.28 37.95
CA GLU A 135 -19.89 5.00 37.22
C GLU A 135 -18.45 4.45 37.18
N PHE A 136 -18.22 3.31 37.85
CA PHE A 136 -16.94 2.61 37.78
C PHE A 136 -16.96 1.58 36.66
N HIS A 137 -16.28 1.91 35.56
CA HIS A 137 -16.23 1.04 34.39
C HIS A 137 -14.79 0.74 34.03
N VAL A 138 -14.49 -0.53 33.84
CA VAL A 138 -13.15 -1.07 33.54
C VAL A 138 -13.05 -1.33 32.04
N GLY A 139 -11.92 -0.95 31.46
CA GLY A 139 -11.49 -1.34 30.11
C GLY A 139 -10.32 -2.31 30.19
N LEU A 140 -10.35 -3.32 29.32
CA LEU A 140 -9.34 -4.36 29.20
C LEU A 140 -8.34 -4.00 28.08
N TYR A 141 -7.05 -4.24 28.30
CA TYR A 141 -6.03 -4.29 27.25
C TYR A 141 -5.87 -5.75 26.78
N PRO A 142 -6.44 -6.16 25.65
CA PRO A 142 -6.49 -7.58 25.27
C PRO A 142 -5.14 -8.14 24.78
N MET A 143 -4.22 -7.27 24.34
CA MET A 143 -2.91 -7.70 23.87
C MET A 143 -1.90 -7.85 25.00
N LEU A 144 -1.31 -9.03 25.12
CA LEU A 144 -0.29 -9.39 26.09
C LEU A 144 1.09 -8.82 25.67
N PRO A 145 2.06 -8.72 26.60
CA PRO A 145 3.39 -8.18 26.31
C PRO A 145 4.18 -8.90 25.22
N ASP A 146 3.85 -10.17 24.95
CA ASP A 146 4.45 -11.07 23.95
C ASP A 146 3.73 -11.07 22.60
N ASP A 147 2.89 -10.06 22.33
CA ASP A 147 2.08 -9.91 21.11
C ASP A 147 1.02 -11.04 20.92
N ARG A 148 0.58 -11.69 22.02
CA ARG A 148 -0.48 -12.69 22.05
C ARG A 148 -1.77 -12.12 22.65
N CYS A 149 -2.89 -12.84 22.47
CA CYS A 149 -4.17 -12.50 23.08
C CYS A 149 -4.96 -13.77 23.46
N ARG A 150 -5.90 -13.66 24.41
CA ARG A 150 -6.80 -14.74 24.82
C ARG A 150 -8.24 -14.57 24.32
N LEU A 151 -8.51 -13.46 23.66
CA LEU A 151 -9.81 -13.15 23.07
C LEU A 151 -9.65 -12.29 21.83
N LEU A 152 -10.67 -12.33 20.98
CA LEU A 152 -10.86 -11.43 19.85
C LEU A 152 -12.25 -10.81 19.98
N VAL A 153 -12.32 -9.50 19.79
CA VAL A 153 -13.61 -8.79 19.77
C VAL A 153 -13.76 -8.07 18.44
N CYS A 154 -14.93 -8.15 17.85
CA CYS A 154 -15.35 -7.28 16.75
C CYS A 154 -16.36 -6.26 17.28
N ASP A 155 -16.11 -4.98 17.05
CA ASP A 155 -16.95 -3.86 17.49
C ASP A 155 -17.79 -3.35 16.33
N PHE A 156 -19.09 -3.14 16.57
CA PHE A 156 -20.09 -2.62 15.61
C PHE A 156 -20.78 -1.43 16.23
N ASP A 157 -20.55 -0.22 15.72
CA ASP A 157 -21.09 1.04 16.26
C ASP A 157 -21.70 1.96 15.19
N ASP A 158 -21.85 1.48 13.95
CA ASP A 158 -22.53 2.20 12.86
C ASP A 158 -24.06 2.08 12.98
N GLY A 159 -24.82 2.86 12.22
CA GLY A 159 -26.29 2.94 12.36
C GLY A 159 -27.03 1.61 12.19
N GLU A 160 -26.46 0.65 11.48
CA GLU A 160 -27.02 -0.69 11.26
C GLU A 160 -26.30 -1.80 12.06
N TRP A 161 -25.71 -1.44 13.18
CA TRP A 161 -24.89 -2.32 14.00
C TRP A 161 -25.55 -3.66 14.39
N ARG A 162 -26.89 -3.67 14.60
CA ARG A 162 -27.61 -4.91 14.94
C ARG A 162 -27.50 -5.95 13.83
N GLN A 163 -27.79 -5.51 12.61
CA GLN A 163 -27.77 -6.39 11.44
C GLN A 163 -26.33 -6.85 11.13
N ASP A 164 -25.34 -5.97 11.28
CA ASP A 164 -23.95 -6.27 11.03
C ASP A 164 -23.38 -7.26 12.06
N ALA A 165 -23.65 -7.03 13.34
CA ALA A 165 -23.26 -7.93 14.42
C ALA A 165 -23.99 -9.28 14.34
N SER A 166 -25.28 -9.30 13.94
CA SER A 166 -26.05 -10.52 13.68
C SER A 166 -25.40 -11.35 12.55
N ALA A 167 -25.05 -10.71 11.44
CA ALA A 167 -24.39 -11.38 10.32
C ALA A 167 -23.03 -11.94 10.71
N TYR A 168 -22.27 -11.22 11.56
CA TYR A 168 -20.97 -11.70 12.06
C TYR A 168 -21.15 -12.88 13.02
N ALA A 169 -22.11 -12.82 13.95
CA ALA A 169 -22.43 -13.94 14.85
C ALA A 169 -22.91 -15.17 14.07
N GLN A 170 -23.72 -14.99 13.01
CA GLN A 170 -24.14 -16.06 12.12
C GLN A 170 -22.95 -16.68 11.36
N ALA A 171 -22.02 -15.85 10.87
CA ALA A 171 -20.79 -16.33 10.22
C ALA A 171 -19.92 -17.14 11.20
N CYS A 172 -19.80 -16.73 12.46
CA CYS A 172 -19.12 -17.48 13.51
C CYS A 172 -19.80 -18.84 13.72
N ARG A 173 -21.12 -18.87 13.88
CA ARG A 173 -21.91 -20.12 14.06
C ARG A 173 -21.72 -21.06 12.86
N GLY A 174 -21.83 -20.55 11.63
CA GLY A 174 -21.62 -21.32 10.41
C GLY A 174 -20.21 -21.91 10.26
N ALA A 175 -19.24 -21.30 10.93
CA ALA A 175 -17.85 -21.74 10.96
C ALA A 175 -17.52 -22.64 12.18
N GLY A 176 -18.49 -22.93 13.06
CA GLY A 176 -18.27 -23.67 14.30
C GLY A 176 -17.48 -22.91 15.37
N VAL A 177 -17.48 -21.58 15.29
CA VAL A 177 -16.79 -20.67 16.22
C VAL A 177 -17.78 -20.20 17.29
N GLY A 178 -17.47 -20.48 18.58
CA GLY A 178 -18.23 -19.95 19.69
C GLY A 178 -18.07 -18.43 19.78
N ALA A 179 -19.19 -17.70 19.75
CA ALA A 179 -19.20 -16.26 19.83
C ALA A 179 -20.35 -15.77 20.74
N LEU A 180 -20.12 -14.67 21.45
CA LEU A 180 -21.10 -14.08 22.35
C LEU A 180 -21.32 -12.61 21.98
N ALA A 181 -22.54 -12.24 21.62
CA ALA A 181 -22.91 -10.88 21.27
C ALA A 181 -23.26 -10.07 22.52
N GLU A 182 -22.75 -8.85 22.61
CA GLU A 182 -23.01 -7.89 23.68
C GLU A 182 -23.66 -6.63 23.11
N ILE A 183 -24.71 -6.12 23.74
CA ILE A 183 -25.15 -4.75 23.54
C ILE A 183 -24.14 -3.85 24.25
N SER A 184 -23.52 -2.94 23.52
CA SER A 184 -22.43 -2.10 24.07
C SER A 184 -22.94 -1.20 25.22
N ARG A 185 -22.02 -0.61 25.95
CA ARG A 185 -22.30 0.30 27.06
C ARG A 185 -23.26 1.45 26.69
N SER A 186 -23.14 2.00 25.49
CA SER A 186 -23.99 3.09 24.99
C SER A 186 -25.43 2.65 24.69
N GLY A 187 -25.64 1.37 24.38
CA GLY A 187 -26.87 0.85 23.81
C GLY A 187 -26.98 1.06 22.29
N GLU A 188 -26.02 1.74 21.68
CA GLU A 188 -25.99 2.14 20.26
C GLU A 188 -24.88 1.43 19.48
N GLY A 189 -24.52 0.21 19.91
CA GLY A 189 -23.52 -0.63 19.27
C GLY A 189 -23.50 -2.01 19.87
N ALA A 190 -22.68 -2.87 19.30
CA ALA A 190 -22.48 -4.25 19.77
C ALA A 190 -21.00 -4.65 19.73
N HIS A 191 -20.62 -5.53 20.66
CA HIS A 191 -19.37 -6.26 20.60
C HIS A 191 -19.67 -7.74 20.40
N VAL A 192 -18.92 -8.40 19.51
CA VAL A 192 -18.99 -9.85 19.35
C VAL A 192 -17.68 -10.45 19.86
N TRP A 193 -17.76 -11.21 20.93
CA TRP A 193 -16.66 -11.77 21.69
C TRP A 193 -16.37 -13.20 21.29
N ILE A 194 -15.11 -13.51 21.00
CA ILE A 194 -14.58 -14.86 20.71
C ILE A 194 -13.46 -15.12 21.71
N PHE A 195 -13.45 -16.29 22.34
CA PHE A 195 -12.50 -16.65 23.39
C PHE A 195 -11.59 -17.78 22.91
N PHE A 196 -10.30 -17.74 23.30
CA PHE A 196 -9.34 -18.80 23.03
C PHE A 196 -9.05 -19.59 24.31
N GLU A 197 -8.85 -20.90 24.18
CA GLU A 197 -8.47 -21.77 25.31
C GLU A 197 -7.14 -21.35 25.93
N THR A 198 -6.19 -21.03 25.07
CA THR A 198 -4.84 -20.55 25.46
C THR A 198 -4.56 -19.18 24.83
N ALA A 199 -3.46 -18.54 25.22
CA ALA A 199 -3.01 -17.35 24.54
C ALA A 199 -2.52 -17.71 23.13
N VAL A 200 -2.97 -16.98 22.11
CA VAL A 200 -2.65 -17.19 20.69
C VAL A 200 -2.01 -15.93 20.07
N PRO A 201 -1.20 -16.05 19.01
CA PRO A 201 -0.67 -14.88 18.32
C PRO A 201 -1.79 -13.92 17.86
N ALA A 202 -1.67 -12.63 18.15
CA ALA A 202 -2.68 -11.64 17.79
C ALA A 202 -2.90 -11.59 16.27
N VAL A 203 -1.84 -11.78 15.48
CA VAL A 203 -1.94 -11.88 14.01
C VAL A 203 -2.86 -13.03 13.57
N ALA A 204 -2.75 -14.22 14.19
CA ALA A 204 -3.56 -15.39 13.84
C ALA A 204 -5.04 -15.16 14.20
N SER A 205 -5.31 -14.63 15.40
CA SER A 205 -6.67 -14.30 15.83
C SER A 205 -7.35 -13.31 14.86
N ARG A 206 -6.61 -12.31 14.39
CA ARG A 206 -7.13 -11.31 13.45
C ARG A 206 -7.32 -11.84 12.04
N VAL A 207 -6.47 -12.79 11.59
CA VAL A 207 -6.68 -13.50 10.31
C VAL A 207 -8.00 -14.27 10.37
N MET A 208 -8.28 -14.98 11.46
CA MET A 208 -9.54 -15.66 11.68
C MET A 208 -10.72 -14.66 11.69
N GLY A 209 -10.62 -13.60 12.50
CA GLY A 209 -11.66 -12.56 12.58
C GLY A 209 -11.98 -11.94 11.22
N THR A 210 -10.94 -11.65 10.43
CA THR A 210 -11.07 -11.13 9.08
C THR A 210 -11.78 -12.12 8.13
N ALA A 211 -11.47 -13.42 8.23
CA ALA A 211 -12.12 -14.46 7.43
C ALA A 211 -13.61 -14.58 7.79
N LEU A 212 -13.94 -14.51 9.10
CA LEU A 212 -15.31 -14.52 9.59
C LEU A 212 -16.07 -13.26 9.14
N LEU A 213 -15.43 -12.08 9.19
CA LEU A 213 -16.04 -10.83 8.76
C LEU A 213 -16.34 -10.85 7.25
N ARG A 214 -15.44 -11.41 6.44
CA ARG A 214 -15.69 -11.62 5.00
C ARG A 214 -16.87 -12.56 4.76
N SER A 215 -17.03 -13.60 5.59
CA SER A 215 -18.21 -14.47 5.53
C SER A 215 -19.48 -13.71 5.94
N ALA A 216 -19.41 -12.86 6.97
CA ALA A 216 -20.53 -12.00 7.38
C ALA A 216 -20.92 -11.01 6.26
N MET A 217 -19.95 -10.39 5.59
CA MET A 217 -20.20 -9.53 4.44
C MET A 217 -20.87 -10.28 3.27
N SER A 218 -20.60 -11.58 3.13
CA SER A 218 -21.32 -12.42 2.14
C SER A 218 -22.77 -12.68 2.52
N LEU A 219 -23.10 -12.65 3.80
CA LEU A 219 -24.48 -12.75 4.32
C LEU A 219 -25.19 -11.38 4.25
N ARG A 220 -24.43 -10.31 4.44
CA ARG A 220 -24.92 -8.93 4.45
C ARG A 220 -23.98 -8.03 3.63
N SER A 221 -24.28 -7.88 2.37
CA SER A 221 -23.44 -7.14 1.41
C SER A 221 -23.39 -5.62 1.65
N SER A 222 -24.34 -5.04 2.40
CA SER A 222 -24.34 -3.63 2.79
C SER A 222 -23.26 -3.29 3.84
N MET A 223 -22.77 -4.31 4.60
CA MET A 223 -21.71 -4.11 5.60
C MET A 223 -20.50 -3.36 5.03
N ALA A 224 -20.02 -2.35 5.76
CA ALA A 224 -18.88 -1.53 5.33
C ALA A 224 -17.53 -2.24 5.54
N LEU A 225 -16.58 -2.01 4.62
CA LEU A 225 -15.20 -2.56 4.78
C LEU A 225 -14.42 -1.89 5.94
N SER A 226 -14.88 -0.76 6.46
CA SER A 226 -14.36 -0.15 7.70
C SER A 226 -14.45 -1.07 8.90
N SER A 227 -15.37 -2.03 8.90
CA SER A 227 -15.49 -3.07 9.93
C SER A 227 -14.21 -3.90 10.11
N TYR A 228 -13.31 -3.97 9.11
CA TYR A 228 -11.99 -4.59 9.28
C TYR A 228 -11.06 -3.86 10.27
N ASP A 229 -11.34 -2.60 10.59
CA ASP A 229 -10.56 -1.81 11.54
C ASP A 229 -11.08 -1.90 12.98
N ARG A 230 -12.17 -2.62 13.19
CA ARG A 230 -12.94 -2.72 14.45
C ARG A 230 -12.57 -3.94 15.31
N PHE A 231 -11.42 -4.55 15.10
CA PHE A 231 -10.97 -5.66 15.93
C PHE A 231 -10.17 -5.21 17.16
N PHE A 232 -10.37 -5.95 18.27
CA PHE A 232 -9.53 -5.87 19.46
C PHE A 232 -8.95 -7.25 19.78
N PRO A 233 -7.62 -7.43 19.70
CA PRO A 233 -6.60 -6.41 19.45
C PRO A 233 -6.65 -5.85 18.01
N ALA A 234 -6.42 -4.53 17.86
CA ALA A 234 -6.43 -3.84 16.58
C ALA A 234 -5.12 -4.00 15.78
N GLN A 235 -4.04 -4.42 16.45
CA GLN A 235 -2.70 -4.54 15.88
C GLN A 235 -2.18 -5.97 16.01
N ASP A 236 -1.23 -6.36 15.19
CA ASP A 236 -0.56 -7.66 15.26
C ASP A 236 0.52 -7.69 16.34
N THR A 237 1.07 -6.51 16.66
CA THR A 237 2.14 -6.33 17.64
C THR A 237 1.89 -5.09 18.50
N LEU A 238 2.34 -5.11 19.76
CA LEU A 238 2.30 -3.93 20.61
C LEU A 238 3.22 -2.81 20.07
N PRO A 239 2.83 -1.53 20.24
CA PRO A 239 3.70 -0.39 19.95
C PRO A 239 5.05 -0.48 20.67
N GLN A 240 6.10 0.09 20.06
CA GLN A 240 7.39 0.21 20.74
C GLN A 240 7.28 1.14 21.95
N ARG A 241 8.10 0.85 22.96
CA ARG A 241 8.23 1.73 24.12
C ARG A 241 8.93 3.02 23.68
N SER A 242 8.27 4.14 23.92
CA SER A 242 8.86 5.47 23.72
C SER A 242 8.96 6.19 25.08
N PRO A 243 9.93 7.07 25.30
CA PRO A 243 10.00 7.86 26.52
C PRO A 243 8.66 8.58 26.78
N GLY A 244 8.12 8.46 27.99
CA GLY A 244 6.84 9.06 28.38
C GLY A 244 5.57 8.36 27.84
N ARG A 245 5.70 7.20 27.15
CA ARG A 245 4.55 6.42 26.68
C ARG A 245 4.64 4.97 27.14
N LEU A 246 3.58 4.53 27.82
CA LEU A 246 3.42 3.13 28.23
C LEU A 246 3.21 2.25 26.98
N ARG A 247 3.75 1.04 27.03
CA ARG A 247 3.54 0.02 25.97
C ARG A 247 2.22 -0.70 26.22
N LEU A 248 1.11 0.03 26.03
CA LEU A 248 -0.24 -0.49 26.11
C LEU A 248 -0.80 -0.56 24.69
N GLY A 249 -1.52 -1.64 24.36
CA GLY A 249 -2.29 -1.73 23.12
C GLY A 249 -3.55 -0.88 23.20
N ASN A 250 -4.44 -1.04 22.25
CA ASN A 250 -5.78 -0.50 22.35
C ASN A 250 -6.60 -1.27 23.39
N LEU A 251 -7.60 -0.59 23.96
CA LEU A 251 -8.46 -1.14 25.01
C LEU A 251 -9.88 -1.36 24.49
N ILE A 252 -10.60 -2.28 25.13
CA ILE A 252 -12.03 -2.49 24.96
C ILE A 252 -12.73 -2.39 26.33
N ALA A 253 -13.93 -1.80 26.38
CA ALA A 253 -14.73 -1.78 27.58
C ALA A 253 -15.17 -3.19 27.96
N LEU A 254 -15.03 -3.58 29.24
CA LEU A 254 -15.51 -4.87 29.73
C LEU A 254 -17.03 -4.88 29.84
N PRO A 255 -17.70 -6.01 29.49
CA PRO A 255 -19.15 -6.16 29.62
C PRO A 255 -19.58 -6.37 31.07
N LEU A 256 -20.89 -6.41 31.28
CA LEU A 256 -21.55 -6.70 32.55
C LEU A 256 -21.27 -5.68 33.67
N GLN A 257 -20.89 -4.47 33.34
CA GLN A 257 -20.77 -3.41 34.34
C GLN A 257 -22.12 -3.23 35.06
N GLY A 258 -22.11 -3.24 36.39
CA GLY A 258 -23.30 -3.43 37.18
C GLY A 258 -24.40 -2.40 36.97
N GLU A 259 -24.10 -1.11 36.80
CA GLU A 259 -25.05 -0.06 36.57
C GLU A 259 -25.57 -0.08 35.12
N CYS A 260 -24.70 -0.32 34.14
CA CYS A 260 -25.07 -0.49 32.73
C CYS A 260 -26.01 -1.70 32.56
N ARG A 261 -25.68 -2.84 33.22
CA ARG A 261 -26.51 -4.04 33.20
C ARG A 261 -27.93 -3.79 33.75
N ARG A 262 -28.11 -2.99 34.80
CA ARG A 262 -29.43 -2.59 35.31
C ARG A 262 -30.22 -1.73 34.33
N ARG A 263 -29.55 -1.06 33.39
CA ARG A 263 -30.16 -0.29 32.30
C ARG A 263 -30.39 -1.11 31.03
N GLY A 264 -30.01 -2.40 30.99
CA GLY A 264 -30.11 -3.26 29.82
C GLY A 264 -29.02 -3.02 28.77
N THR A 265 -27.93 -2.37 29.17
CA THR A 265 -26.73 -2.18 28.33
C THR A 265 -25.52 -2.87 28.92
N SER A 266 -24.43 -3.06 28.16
CA SER A 266 -23.27 -3.86 28.55
C SER A 266 -23.67 -5.28 28.97
N VAL A 267 -24.59 -5.89 28.22
CA VAL A 267 -25.20 -7.20 28.47
C VAL A 267 -25.11 -8.09 27.23
N PHE A 268 -24.98 -9.39 27.46
CA PHE A 268 -25.04 -10.37 26.39
C PHE A 268 -26.48 -10.56 25.96
N ALA A 269 -26.68 -10.65 24.65
CA ALA A 269 -27.99 -10.75 24.04
C ALA A 269 -28.00 -11.82 22.93
N ASP A 270 -29.19 -12.32 22.62
CA ASP A 270 -29.40 -13.13 21.45
C ASP A 270 -29.15 -12.31 20.18
N PRO A 271 -28.20 -12.71 19.29
CA PRO A 271 -27.83 -11.89 18.14
C PRO A 271 -28.90 -11.82 17.04
N GLU A 272 -29.99 -12.58 17.12
CA GLU A 272 -31.10 -12.55 16.17
C GLU A 272 -32.19 -11.55 16.62
N ARG A 273 -32.48 -11.53 17.93
CA ARG A 273 -33.56 -10.72 18.51
C ARG A 273 -33.09 -9.50 19.27
N TRP A 274 -31.80 -9.47 19.66
CA TRP A 274 -31.18 -8.45 20.51
C TRP A 274 -31.85 -8.33 21.88
N GLU A 275 -32.46 -9.44 22.37
CA GLU A 275 -33.00 -9.55 23.72
C GLU A 275 -31.90 -10.03 24.66
N PRO A 276 -31.65 -9.33 25.79
CA PRO A 276 -30.69 -9.77 26.78
C PRO A 276 -30.99 -11.19 27.30
N TYR A 277 -29.98 -12.02 27.43
CA TYR A 277 -30.12 -13.32 28.09
C TYR A 277 -30.57 -13.13 29.53
N ALA A 278 -31.51 -13.95 29.99
CA ALA A 278 -32.03 -13.91 31.35
C ALA A 278 -30.93 -14.16 32.40
N ASP A 279 -30.03 -15.11 32.13
CA ASP A 279 -28.85 -15.38 32.93
C ASP A 279 -27.56 -15.06 32.14
N GLN A 280 -26.96 -13.94 32.44
CA GLN A 280 -25.77 -13.41 31.79
C GLN A 280 -24.52 -14.26 32.08
N PHE A 281 -24.41 -14.85 33.28
CA PHE A 281 -23.27 -15.67 33.66
C PHE A 281 -23.38 -17.07 33.07
N ALA A 282 -24.58 -17.62 32.99
CA ALA A 282 -24.83 -18.89 32.31
C ALA A 282 -24.48 -18.76 30.80
N ALA A 283 -24.86 -17.67 30.14
CA ALA A 283 -24.49 -17.40 28.76
C ALA A 283 -22.95 -17.30 28.57
N LEU A 284 -22.26 -16.59 29.50
CA LEU A 284 -20.81 -16.49 29.48
C LEU A 284 -20.10 -17.82 29.77
N ALA A 285 -20.66 -18.64 30.64
CA ALA A 285 -20.11 -19.96 30.97
C ALA A 285 -20.26 -20.94 29.78
N ALA A 286 -21.37 -20.86 29.04
CA ALA A 286 -21.74 -21.81 27.98
C ALA A 286 -20.98 -21.56 26.67
N VAL A 287 -20.43 -20.38 26.42
CA VAL A 287 -19.77 -20.09 25.14
C VAL A 287 -18.50 -20.94 25.00
N ALA A 288 -18.36 -21.61 23.84
CA ALA A 288 -17.19 -22.44 23.55
C ALA A 288 -15.98 -21.58 23.25
N SER A 289 -14.82 -21.97 23.76
CA SER A 289 -13.52 -21.37 23.40
C SER A 289 -12.94 -22.07 22.17
N ILE A 290 -12.10 -21.37 21.43
CA ILE A 290 -11.41 -21.87 20.23
C ILE A 290 -10.06 -22.44 20.64
N SER A 291 -9.78 -23.69 20.24
CA SER A 291 -8.47 -24.32 20.42
C SER A 291 -7.45 -23.78 19.41
N GLU A 292 -6.17 -23.93 19.70
CA GLU A 292 -5.08 -23.55 18.81
C GLU A 292 -5.14 -24.33 17.48
N ALA A 293 -5.56 -25.58 17.49
CA ALA A 293 -5.75 -26.39 16.29
C ALA A 293 -6.84 -25.82 15.37
N GLN A 294 -7.98 -25.43 15.93
CA GLN A 294 -9.05 -24.77 15.16
C GLN A 294 -8.58 -23.44 14.58
N LEU A 295 -7.82 -22.63 15.34
CA LEU A 295 -7.28 -21.38 14.86
C LEU A 295 -6.30 -21.60 13.69
N ASN A 296 -5.43 -22.58 13.78
CA ASN A 296 -4.46 -22.93 12.72
C ASN A 296 -5.16 -23.39 11.45
N ASP A 297 -6.26 -24.15 11.57
CA ASP A 297 -7.08 -24.53 10.41
C ASP A 297 -7.67 -23.30 9.70
N PHE A 298 -8.16 -22.30 10.46
CA PHE A 298 -8.60 -21.03 9.89
C PHE A 298 -7.47 -20.28 9.17
N THR A 299 -6.29 -20.19 9.76
CA THR A 299 -5.16 -19.46 9.16
C THR A 299 -4.63 -20.13 7.90
N THR A 300 -4.72 -21.45 7.83
CA THR A 300 -4.31 -22.25 6.67
C THR A 300 -5.31 -22.15 5.51
N ARG A 301 -6.61 -22.16 5.83
CA ARG A 301 -7.70 -22.08 4.82
C ARG A 301 -8.05 -20.67 4.40
N ALA A 302 -7.79 -19.68 5.22
CA ALA A 302 -8.05 -18.28 4.88
C ALA A 302 -7.18 -17.90 3.68
N PRO A 303 -7.77 -17.42 2.55
CA PRO A 303 -6.97 -16.81 1.51
C PRO A 303 -6.27 -15.64 2.17
N ALA A 304 -4.95 -15.68 2.13
CA ALA A 304 -4.12 -14.67 2.74
C ALA A 304 -4.59 -13.29 2.22
N LEU A 305 -5.19 -12.50 3.09
CA LEU A 305 -5.00 -11.06 3.04
C LEU A 305 -3.51 -10.90 3.35
N ARG A 306 -2.68 -11.11 2.34
CA ARG A 306 -1.23 -11.04 2.48
C ARG A 306 -0.86 -9.62 2.82
N SER A 307 -0.80 -9.36 4.10
CA SER A 307 -0.11 -8.25 4.71
C SER A 307 1.38 -8.56 4.65
N GLY A 308 2.03 -8.19 3.54
CA GLY A 308 3.47 -8.35 3.43
C GLY A 308 3.99 -7.77 2.11
N PRO A 309 5.23 -7.26 2.09
CA PRO A 309 5.78 -6.51 0.97
C PRO A 309 6.33 -7.41 -0.16
N GLU A 310 5.60 -8.39 -0.60
CA GLU A 310 5.94 -9.19 -1.77
C GLU A 310 4.82 -9.10 -2.80
N THR A 311 4.85 -8.03 -3.57
CA THR A 311 4.14 -8.02 -4.84
C THR A 311 5.07 -7.51 -5.92
N THR A 312 5.84 -8.43 -6.49
CA THR A 312 6.12 -8.37 -7.91
C THR A 312 4.78 -8.30 -8.61
N ALA A 313 4.64 -7.35 -9.55
CA ALA A 313 3.51 -7.29 -10.45
C ALA A 313 3.50 -8.55 -11.33
N ALA A 314 2.95 -9.61 -10.75
CA ALA A 314 2.43 -10.72 -11.53
C ALA A 314 0.93 -10.44 -11.70
N PRO A 315 0.32 -10.76 -12.84
CA PRO A 315 -1.13 -10.74 -12.98
C PRO A 315 -1.71 -11.50 -11.79
N LEU A 316 -2.73 -10.92 -11.16
CA LEU A 316 -3.41 -11.51 -10.01
C LEU A 316 -3.56 -13.02 -10.23
N PRO A 317 -3.04 -13.88 -9.35
CA PRO A 317 -3.09 -15.29 -9.61
C PRO A 317 -4.56 -15.70 -9.77
N ARG A 318 -4.86 -16.47 -10.82
CA ARG A 318 -6.12 -17.16 -11.06
C ARG A 318 -6.47 -18.09 -9.88
N ARG A 319 -6.76 -17.51 -8.70
CA ARG A 319 -7.05 -18.27 -7.48
C ARG A 319 -8.29 -17.71 -6.78
N SER A 320 -9.43 -17.79 -7.44
CA SER A 320 -10.72 -17.71 -6.75
C SER A 320 -11.75 -18.73 -7.25
N SER A 321 -11.39 -19.59 -8.21
CA SER A 321 -12.33 -20.58 -8.75
C SER A 321 -12.95 -21.53 -7.73
N SER A 322 -12.36 -21.69 -6.55
CA SER A 322 -12.88 -22.65 -5.56
C SER A 322 -14.01 -22.13 -4.66
N ARG A 323 -14.21 -20.79 -4.57
CA ARG A 323 -15.31 -20.20 -3.76
C ARG A 323 -16.46 -19.69 -4.61
N LEU A 324 -16.19 -19.07 -5.75
CA LEU A 324 -17.22 -18.69 -6.72
C LEU A 324 -17.93 -19.91 -7.32
N SER A 325 -17.29 -21.10 -7.32
CA SER A 325 -17.93 -22.35 -7.74
C SER A 325 -19.14 -22.76 -6.90
N ARG A 326 -19.38 -22.13 -5.74
CA ARG A 326 -20.59 -22.33 -4.92
C ARG A 326 -21.72 -21.36 -5.24
N VAL A 327 -21.44 -20.25 -5.95
CA VAL A 327 -22.44 -19.27 -6.36
C VAL A 327 -22.56 -19.35 -7.88
N ARG A 328 -23.31 -20.33 -8.40
CA ARG A 328 -23.65 -20.38 -9.82
C ARG A 328 -25.02 -19.78 -10.01
N VAL A 329 -25.04 -18.64 -10.67
CA VAL A 329 -26.28 -18.06 -11.23
C VAL A 329 -26.34 -18.51 -12.68
N ALA A 330 -27.14 -19.49 -13.01
CA ALA A 330 -27.18 -20.10 -14.34
C ALA A 330 -27.78 -19.11 -15.35
N GLY A 331 -26.93 -18.50 -16.19
CA GLY A 331 -27.35 -17.79 -17.41
C GLY A 331 -28.20 -16.55 -17.23
N THR A 332 -28.21 -15.92 -16.04
CA THR A 332 -28.95 -14.67 -15.78
C THR A 332 -28.28 -13.51 -16.49
N PRO A 333 -29.00 -12.72 -17.29
CA PRO A 333 -28.43 -11.51 -17.90
C PRO A 333 -28.18 -10.45 -16.83
N ILE A 334 -27.08 -9.71 -16.98
CA ILE A 334 -26.77 -8.54 -16.17
C ILE A 334 -26.20 -7.44 -17.05
N ASP A 335 -26.82 -6.26 -16.98
CA ASP A 335 -26.40 -5.10 -17.77
C ASP A 335 -25.56 -4.17 -16.89
N ILE A 336 -24.28 -4.08 -17.20
CA ILE A 336 -23.38 -3.15 -16.53
C ILE A 336 -23.17 -1.91 -17.40
N ARG A 337 -23.12 -0.76 -16.75
CA ARG A 337 -22.89 0.52 -17.44
C ARG A 337 -21.57 1.12 -17.03
N ARG A 338 -20.83 1.66 -17.97
CA ARG A 338 -19.60 2.39 -17.74
C ARG A 338 -19.76 3.84 -18.20
N ASP A 339 -19.72 4.74 -17.25
CA ASP A 339 -19.55 6.19 -17.44
C ASP A 339 -18.21 6.62 -16.78
N ALA A 340 -18.21 7.56 -15.86
CA ALA A 340 -17.05 7.85 -15.01
C ALA A 340 -16.64 6.66 -14.12
N VAL A 341 -17.57 5.74 -13.85
CA VAL A 341 -17.42 4.54 -13.03
C VAL A 341 -18.08 3.35 -13.70
N VAL A 342 -17.81 2.15 -13.21
CA VAL A 342 -18.55 0.94 -13.59
C VAL A 342 -19.73 0.78 -12.64
N ARG A 343 -20.95 0.78 -13.15
CA ARG A 343 -22.21 0.64 -12.41
C ARG A 343 -22.74 -0.78 -12.56
N ILE A 344 -22.97 -1.43 -11.45
CA ILE A 344 -23.42 -2.82 -11.36
C ILE A 344 -24.75 -2.82 -10.61
N PRO A 345 -25.88 -3.22 -11.21
CA PRO A 345 -27.13 -3.37 -10.49
C PRO A 345 -27.00 -4.50 -9.46
N LEU A 346 -27.57 -4.31 -8.28
CA LEU A 346 -27.44 -5.27 -7.17
C LEU A 346 -28.61 -6.23 -7.07
N GLU A 347 -29.70 -5.99 -7.78
CA GLU A 347 -30.88 -6.87 -7.78
C GLU A 347 -30.48 -8.29 -8.24
N GLY A 348 -30.75 -9.27 -7.38
CA GLY A 348 -30.44 -10.68 -7.66
C GLY A 348 -28.95 -11.05 -7.64
N VAL A 349 -28.04 -10.11 -7.31
CA VAL A 349 -26.59 -10.41 -7.20
C VAL A 349 -26.30 -10.98 -5.80
N PRO A 350 -25.70 -12.18 -5.70
CA PRO A 350 -25.36 -12.76 -4.43
C PRO A 350 -24.40 -11.92 -3.59
N GLY A 351 -24.64 -11.79 -2.29
CA GLY A 351 -23.81 -11.01 -1.37
C GLY A 351 -22.33 -11.39 -1.38
N ALA A 352 -22.01 -12.67 -1.61
CA ALA A 352 -20.62 -13.11 -1.75
C ALA A 352 -19.92 -12.50 -2.98
N LEU A 353 -20.63 -12.36 -4.09
CA LEU A 353 -20.10 -11.74 -5.32
C LEU A 353 -19.96 -10.22 -5.13
N ILE A 354 -20.95 -9.57 -4.50
CA ILE A 354 -20.86 -8.14 -4.14
C ILE A 354 -19.63 -7.89 -3.27
N THR A 355 -19.36 -8.77 -2.30
CA THR A 355 -18.19 -8.67 -1.43
C THR A 355 -16.88 -8.79 -2.22
N GLU A 356 -16.78 -9.74 -3.17
CA GLU A 356 -15.60 -9.87 -4.05
C GLU A 356 -15.40 -8.63 -4.93
N LEU A 357 -16.49 -8.06 -5.48
CA LEU A 357 -16.46 -6.83 -6.27
C LEU A 357 -15.97 -5.63 -5.43
N LYS A 358 -16.45 -5.47 -4.19
CA LYS A 358 -15.96 -4.45 -3.25
C LYS A 358 -14.47 -4.61 -2.94
N HIS A 359 -14.01 -5.86 -2.75
CA HIS A 359 -12.60 -6.13 -2.54
C HIS A 359 -11.74 -5.85 -3.77
N ALA A 360 -12.24 -6.10 -4.98
CA ALA A 360 -11.56 -5.73 -6.22
C ALA A 360 -11.30 -4.22 -6.33
N ALA A 361 -12.20 -3.41 -5.79
CA ALA A 361 -12.07 -1.95 -5.73
C ALA A 361 -11.45 -1.44 -4.41
N SER A 362 -10.62 -2.24 -3.75
CA SER A 362 -9.98 -1.86 -2.50
C SER A 362 -8.51 -2.27 -2.51
N VAL A 363 -7.65 -1.43 -1.95
CA VAL A 363 -6.21 -1.71 -1.82
C VAL A 363 -5.77 -1.67 -0.35
N ALA A 364 -4.81 -2.51 0.00
CA ALA A 364 -4.20 -2.45 1.33
C ALA A 364 -3.53 -1.08 1.54
N ASN A 365 -3.80 -0.44 2.68
CA ASN A 365 -3.21 0.86 3.01
C ASN A 365 -1.77 0.70 3.49
N PRO A 366 -0.76 1.10 2.72
CA PRO A 366 0.64 0.88 3.09
C PRO A 366 1.06 1.66 4.33
N GLU A 367 0.40 2.78 4.62
CA GLU A 367 0.67 3.55 5.82
C GLU A 367 0.28 2.79 7.09
N PHE A 368 -0.87 2.09 7.07
CA PHE A 368 -1.27 1.21 8.16
C PHE A 368 -0.20 0.16 8.44
N TYR A 369 0.23 -0.58 7.41
CA TYR A 369 1.21 -1.65 7.55
C TYR A 369 2.61 -1.14 7.90
N ARG A 370 2.97 0.06 7.42
CA ARG A 370 4.22 0.72 7.80
C ARG A 370 4.22 1.09 9.29
N LYS A 371 3.13 1.73 9.77
CA LYS A 371 2.97 2.05 11.20
C LYS A 371 3.03 0.79 12.05
N GLN A 372 2.33 -0.26 11.63
CA GLN A 372 2.34 -1.55 12.32
C GLN A 372 3.74 -2.18 12.36
N ALA A 373 4.46 -2.22 11.24
CA ALA A 373 5.82 -2.76 11.16
C ALA A 373 6.82 -1.95 12.00
N GLN A 374 6.63 -0.65 12.09
CA GLN A 374 7.41 0.26 12.95
C GLN A 374 6.91 0.29 14.38
N ARG A 375 5.91 -0.52 14.74
CA ARG A 375 5.25 -0.55 16.04
C ARG A 375 4.73 0.82 16.50
N PHE A 376 4.23 1.64 15.55
CA PHE A 376 3.50 2.86 15.84
C PHE A 376 2.00 2.59 15.99
N SER A 377 1.29 3.51 16.65
CA SER A 377 -0.17 3.43 16.73
C SER A 377 -0.79 3.51 15.31
N THR A 378 -1.71 2.60 15.03
CA THR A 378 -2.51 2.60 13.79
C THR A 378 -3.88 3.28 13.95
N PHE A 379 -4.15 3.86 15.11
CA PHE A 379 -5.40 4.57 15.38
C PHE A 379 -5.66 5.67 14.34
N GLY A 380 -6.87 5.71 13.79
CA GLY A 380 -7.26 6.65 12.73
C GLY A 380 -6.63 6.40 11.36
N THR A 381 -5.94 5.28 11.17
CA THR A 381 -5.38 4.89 9.87
C THR A 381 -6.09 3.62 9.40
N PRO A 382 -6.94 3.71 8.36
CA PRO A 382 -7.69 2.55 7.90
C PRO A 382 -6.77 1.50 7.27
N ARG A 383 -7.12 0.23 7.42
CA ARG A 383 -6.39 -0.92 6.86
C ARG A 383 -6.49 -1.01 5.35
N LEU A 384 -7.65 -0.64 4.81
CA LEU A 384 -7.96 -0.62 3.39
C LEU A 384 -8.25 0.80 2.92
N VAL A 385 -7.81 1.12 1.72
CA VAL A 385 -8.31 2.25 0.95
C VAL A 385 -9.38 1.70 0.02
N THR A 386 -10.62 2.17 0.19
CA THR A 386 -11.77 1.75 -0.60
C THR A 386 -12.05 2.76 -1.70
N CYS A 387 -12.26 2.26 -2.91
CA CYS A 387 -12.49 3.06 -4.11
C CYS A 387 -13.85 2.76 -4.76
N PHE A 388 -14.82 2.31 -3.99
CA PHE A 388 -16.17 2.04 -4.46
C PHE A 388 -17.18 2.89 -3.69
N GLU A 389 -18.36 3.05 -4.32
CA GLU A 389 -19.56 3.55 -3.68
C GLU A 389 -20.64 2.47 -3.80
N HIS A 390 -21.54 2.43 -2.81
CA HIS A 390 -22.57 1.42 -2.71
C HIS A 390 -23.83 2.04 -2.14
N ASP A 391 -24.95 1.88 -2.84
CA ASP A 391 -26.29 2.17 -2.35
C ASP A 391 -27.17 0.90 -2.43
N GLU A 392 -28.47 1.03 -2.19
CA GLU A 392 -29.39 -0.10 -2.18
C GLU A 392 -29.58 -0.72 -3.58
N SER A 393 -29.36 0.03 -4.64
CA SER A 393 -29.67 -0.33 -6.02
C SER A 393 -28.45 -0.73 -6.83
N GLU A 394 -27.30 -0.09 -6.58
CA GLU A 394 -26.11 -0.29 -7.41
C GLU A 394 -24.78 -0.21 -6.64
N LEU A 395 -23.79 -0.91 -7.17
CA LEU A 395 -22.41 -0.80 -6.77
C LEU A 395 -21.62 -0.07 -7.86
N ARG A 396 -20.93 1.01 -7.48
CA ARG A 396 -20.10 1.84 -8.37
C ARG A 396 -18.64 1.57 -8.09
N LEU A 397 -17.92 1.13 -9.11
CA LEU A 397 -16.50 0.78 -9.04
C LEU A 397 -15.70 1.67 -10.00
N PRO A 398 -14.38 1.87 -9.77
CA PRO A 398 -13.54 2.60 -10.69
C PRO A 398 -13.59 2.05 -12.12
N ARG A 399 -13.56 2.94 -13.12
CA ARG A 399 -13.71 2.61 -14.55
C ARG A 399 -12.75 1.54 -15.05
N GLY A 400 -11.51 1.57 -14.62
CA GLY A 400 -10.47 0.63 -15.06
C GLY A 400 -10.65 -0.80 -14.56
N LEU A 401 -11.65 -1.06 -13.73
CA LEU A 401 -11.99 -2.42 -13.28
C LEU A 401 -13.01 -3.12 -14.20
N LEU A 402 -13.44 -2.50 -15.31
CA LEU A 402 -14.47 -3.07 -16.17
C LEU A 402 -14.16 -4.52 -16.59
N ASP A 403 -12.96 -4.81 -17.07
CA ASP A 403 -12.56 -6.17 -17.47
C ASP A 403 -12.63 -7.16 -16.31
N GLN A 404 -12.15 -6.73 -15.13
CA GLN A 404 -12.14 -7.57 -13.93
C GLN A 404 -13.55 -7.83 -13.43
N VAL A 405 -14.42 -6.83 -13.45
CA VAL A 405 -15.86 -6.94 -13.12
C VAL A 405 -16.54 -7.92 -14.05
N THR A 406 -16.36 -7.73 -15.37
CA THR A 406 -16.93 -8.61 -16.40
C THR A 406 -16.48 -10.06 -16.19
N MET A 407 -15.20 -10.27 -15.91
CA MET A 407 -14.66 -11.60 -15.63
C MET A 407 -15.29 -12.22 -14.37
N LEU A 408 -15.38 -11.47 -13.26
CA LEU A 408 -15.96 -11.97 -12.00
C LEU A 408 -17.44 -12.34 -12.16
N LEU A 409 -18.20 -11.52 -12.87
CA LEU A 409 -19.61 -11.78 -13.14
C LEU A 409 -19.78 -12.99 -14.08
N THR A 410 -18.97 -13.09 -15.13
CA THR A 410 -18.98 -14.23 -16.06
C THR A 410 -18.59 -15.53 -15.38
N ASP A 411 -17.56 -15.53 -14.55
CA ASP A 411 -17.13 -16.69 -13.75
C ASP A 411 -18.22 -17.14 -12.76
N ALA A 412 -19.04 -16.20 -12.26
CA ALA A 412 -20.22 -16.51 -11.45
C ALA A 412 -21.41 -17.05 -12.25
N GLY A 413 -21.35 -17.01 -13.59
CA GLY A 413 -22.36 -17.57 -14.49
C GLY A 413 -23.35 -16.55 -15.06
N TYR A 414 -23.08 -15.25 -14.95
CA TYR A 414 -23.89 -14.21 -15.60
C TYR A 414 -23.57 -14.07 -17.09
N HIS A 415 -24.61 -13.75 -17.88
CA HIS A 415 -24.46 -13.18 -19.21
C HIS A 415 -24.30 -11.68 -19.09
N VAL A 416 -23.07 -11.19 -19.21
CA VAL A 416 -22.76 -9.78 -19.01
C VAL A 416 -22.91 -8.99 -20.30
N THR A 417 -23.79 -7.99 -20.28
CA THR A 417 -23.89 -6.96 -21.34
C THR A 417 -23.24 -5.67 -20.80
N THR A 418 -22.40 -5.03 -21.60
CA THR A 418 -21.74 -3.78 -21.22
C THR A 418 -22.16 -2.66 -22.13
N SER A 419 -22.63 -1.55 -21.57
CA SER A 419 -22.85 -0.28 -22.28
C SER A 419 -21.86 0.78 -21.81
N ILE A 420 -21.26 1.50 -22.77
CA ILE A 420 -20.34 2.60 -22.50
C ILE A 420 -21.08 3.90 -22.77
N GLU A 421 -21.30 4.68 -21.71
CA GLU A 421 -22.01 5.96 -21.78
C GLU A 421 -20.99 7.10 -21.60
N SER A 422 -20.31 7.44 -22.70
CA SER A 422 -19.42 8.61 -22.74
C SER A 422 -19.88 9.61 -23.77
N GLY A 423 -19.67 10.90 -23.49
CA GLY A 423 -19.84 11.94 -24.49
C GLY A 423 -18.95 11.63 -25.71
N LYS A 424 -19.47 11.80 -26.90
CA LYS A 424 -18.67 11.84 -28.14
C LYS A 424 -18.44 13.29 -28.53
N PRO A 425 -17.28 13.89 -28.20
CA PRO A 425 -16.90 15.18 -28.76
C PRO A 425 -16.76 15.05 -30.27
N ALA A 426 -16.88 16.19 -31.00
CA ALA A 426 -16.66 16.21 -32.41
C ALA A 426 -15.25 15.71 -32.78
N ASP A 427 -15.16 14.97 -33.87
CA ASP A 427 -13.86 14.51 -34.40
C ASP A 427 -12.97 15.71 -34.74
N ILE A 428 -11.66 15.55 -34.51
CA ILE A 428 -10.63 16.51 -34.87
C ILE A 428 -9.79 15.99 -36.04
N ASP A 429 -9.45 16.85 -36.96
CA ASP A 429 -8.58 16.50 -38.09
C ASP A 429 -7.12 16.70 -37.70
N LEU A 430 -6.48 15.63 -37.26
CA LEU A 430 -5.07 15.60 -36.94
C LEU A 430 -4.40 14.37 -37.53
N ASN A 431 -3.26 14.57 -38.15
CA ASN A 431 -2.47 13.48 -38.69
C ASN A 431 -1.14 13.34 -37.92
N PHE A 432 -0.72 12.12 -37.76
CA PHE A 432 0.60 11.82 -37.23
C PHE A 432 1.67 12.05 -38.29
N VAL A 433 2.71 12.82 -37.95
CA VAL A 433 3.84 13.16 -38.79
C VAL A 433 5.07 12.45 -38.25
N GLY A 434 5.50 11.39 -38.93
CA GLY A 434 6.66 10.64 -38.51
C GLY A 434 6.53 9.16 -38.82
N GLU A 435 7.55 8.39 -38.45
CA GLU A 435 7.56 6.93 -38.59
C GLU A 435 7.67 6.29 -37.21
N LEU A 436 6.82 5.31 -36.95
CA LEU A 436 6.87 4.48 -35.74
C LEU A 436 7.83 3.32 -35.98
N ARG A 437 8.67 3.06 -34.97
CA ARG A 437 9.42 1.81 -34.94
C ARG A 437 8.45 0.64 -34.74
N GLU A 438 8.79 -0.56 -35.17
CA GLU A 438 7.95 -1.75 -35.06
C GLU A 438 7.41 -1.95 -33.62
N ALA A 439 8.28 -1.86 -32.61
CA ALA A 439 7.85 -1.97 -31.21
C ALA A 439 6.90 -0.85 -30.77
N GLN A 440 6.99 0.35 -31.35
CA GLN A 440 6.08 1.45 -31.09
C GLN A 440 4.73 1.23 -31.76
N GLN A 441 4.73 0.70 -32.99
CA GLN A 441 3.49 0.35 -33.70
C GLN A 441 2.71 -0.73 -32.94
N ILE A 442 3.38 -1.80 -32.51
CA ILE A 442 2.75 -2.85 -31.68
C ILE A 442 2.14 -2.25 -30.40
N ALA A 443 2.83 -1.31 -29.76
CA ALA A 443 2.32 -0.63 -28.56
C ALA A 443 1.07 0.23 -28.88
N VAL A 444 1.07 0.96 -29.99
CA VAL A 444 -0.09 1.74 -30.46
C VAL A 444 -1.28 0.82 -30.72
N ASP A 445 -1.09 -0.25 -31.48
CA ASP A 445 -2.17 -1.18 -31.84
C ASP A 445 -2.76 -1.87 -30.61
N SER A 446 -1.91 -2.23 -29.65
CA SER A 446 -2.33 -2.82 -28.38
C SER A 446 -3.18 -1.88 -27.54
N ILE A 447 -2.86 -0.59 -27.51
CA ILE A 447 -3.66 0.42 -26.76
C ILE A 447 -4.96 0.75 -27.51
N LEU A 448 -4.92 0.87 -28.83
CA LEU A 448 -6.10 1.20 -29.64
C LEU A 448 -7.18 0.13 -29.60
N SER A 449 -6.83 -1.13 -29.31
CA SER A 449 -7.80 -2.22 -29.15
C SER A 449 -8.63 -2.15 -27.86
N HIS A 450 -8.37 -1.13 -27.00
CA HIS A 450 -9.05 -0.95 -25.71
C HIS A 450 -9.36 0.53 -25.47
N ASP A 451 -10.43 0.80 -24.72
CA ASP A 451 -10.79 2.17 -24.31
C ASP A 451 -9.87 2.69 -23.22
N ASP A 452 -9.52 1.79 -22.28
CA ASP A 452 -8.69 2.10 -21.12
C ASP A 452 -7.46 1.21 -21.05
N GLY A 453 -6.33 1.78 -20.65
CA GLY A 453 -5.15 0.97 -20.43
C GLY A 453 -3.90 1.75 -20.06
N VAL A 454 -2.94 1.03 -19.51
CA VAL A 454 -1.62 1.56 -19.19
C VAL A 454 -0.59 1.00 -20.15
N LEU A 455 0.18 1.90 -20.76
CA LEU A 455 1.41 1.59 -21.47
C LEU A 455 2.61 1.71 -20.55
N VAL A 456 3.29 0.60 -20.32
CA VAL A 456 4.57 0.57 -19.61
C VAL A 456 5.69 0.57 -20.65
N ALA A 457 6.48 1.62 -20.66
CA ALA A 457 7.58 1.75 -21.61
C ALA A 457 8.80 2.39 -20.94
N PRO A 458 10.00 1.82 -21.13
CA PRO A 458 11.22 2.33 -20.52
C PRO A 458 11.49 3.78 -20.93
N PRO A 459 12.32 4.51 -20.16
CA PRO A 459 12.78 5.82 -20.57
C PRO A 459 13.46 5.77 -21.94
N GLY A 460 13.12 6.69 -22.86
CA GLY A 460 13.66 6.69 -24.21
C GLY A 460 12.93 5.80 -25.24
N ALA A 461 11.99 4.97 -24.84
CA ALA A 461 11.20 4.15 -25.77
C ALA A 461 10.28 4.96 -26.69
N GLY A 462 10.10 6.26 -26.42
CA GLY A 462 9.28 7.16 -27.24
C GLY A 462 7.81 7.19 -26.82
N LYS A 463 7.51 7.12 -25.52
CA LYS A 463 6.13 7.24 -24.97
C LYS A 463 5.35 8.41 -25.56
N THR A 464 5.99 9.58 -25.69
CA THR A 464 5.37 10.79 -26.22
C THR A 464 5.04 10.65 -27.72
N VAL A 465 5.89 9.96 -28.48
CA VAL A 465 5.66 9.68 -29.91
C VAL A 465 4.48 8.73 -30.09
N ILE A 466 4.44 7.66 -29.28
CA ILE A 466 3.31 6.72 -29.22
C ILE A 466 2.02 7.47 -28.88
N ALA A 467 2.06 8.36 -27.89
CA ALA A 467 0.90 9.17 -27.51
C ALA A 467 0.42 10.09 -28.65
N CYS A 468 1.32 10.72 -29.39
CA CYS A 468 0.96 11.50 -30.59
C CYS A 468 0.28 10.62 -31.67
N ALA A 469 0.79 9.41 -31.89
CA ALA A 469 0.14 8.46 -32.80
C ALA A 469 -1.26 8.05 -32.33
N LEU A 470 -1.46 7.81 -31.03
CA LEU A 470 -2.76 7.52 -30.43
C LEU A 470 -3.75 8.69 -30.57
N ILE A 471 -3.29 9.94 -30.39
CA ILE A 471 -4.12 11.15 -30.57
C ILE A 471 -4.63 11.23 -32.02
N ALA A 472 -3.72 11.06 -32.99
CA ALA A 472 -4.09 11.07 -34.40
C ALA A 472 -5.01 9.92 -34.77
N ALA A 473 -4.73 8.70 -34.27
CA ALA A 473 -5.54 7.51 -34.62
C ALA A 473 -6.96 7.56 -34.03
N ARG A 474 -7.13 8.14 -32.83
CA ARG A 474 -8.47 8.30 -32.23
C ARG A 474 -9.23 9.53 -32.74
N ALA A 475 -8.52 10.50 -33.33
CA ALA A 475 -9.09 11.69 -33.95
C ALA A 475 -10.12 12.43 -33.06
N THR A 476 -9.91 12.47 -31.76
CA THR A 476 -10.83 13.08 -30.78
C THR A 476 -10.12 14.13 -29.92
N PRO A 477 -10.79 15.20 -29.46
CA PRO A 477 -10.22 16.15 -28.52
C PRO A 477 -9.54 15.45 -27.35
N THR A 478 -8.30 15.83 -27.08
CA THR A 478 -7.46 15.12 -26.10
C THR A 478 -6.94 16.05 -25.03
N ALA A 479 -7.10 15.69 -23.76
CA ALA A 479 -6.40 16.33 -22.66
C ALA A 479 -5.21 15.47 -22.21
N ILE A 480 -4.04 16.10 -22.05
CA ILE A 480 -2.82 15.45 -21.56
C ILE A 480 -2.57 15.95 -20.14
N LEU A 481 -2.71 15.05 -19.18
CA LEU A 481 -2.49 15.35 -17.77
C LEU A 481 -1.01 15.19 -17.42
N VAL A 482 -0.41 16.25 -16.89
CA VAL A 482 0.98 16.26 -16.44
C VAL A 482 1.07 16.72 -14.98
N ASN A 483 2.04 16.19 -14.25
CA ASN A 483 2.23 16.50 -12.82
C ASN A 483 3.26 17.62 -12.57
N ARG A 484 3.99 18.07 -13.62
CA ARG A 484 5.05 19.08 -13.51
C ARG A 484 5.06 20.06 -14.67
N ALA A 485 5.44 21.30 -14.36
CA ALA A 485 5.46 22.39 -15.34
C ALA A 485 6.49 22.17 -16.46
N GLU A 486 7.61 21.52 -16.15
CA GLU A 486 8.66 21.22 -17.14
C GLU A 486 8.18 20.31 -18.27
N LEU A 487 7.23 19.41 -17.98
CA LEU A 487 6.65 18.51 -18.99
C LEU A 487 5.76 19.25 -19.98
N LEU A 488 5.17 20.40 -19.60
CA LEU A 488 4.31 21.19 -20.49
C LEU A 488 5.04 21.67 -21.75
N GLU A 489 6.26 22.19 -21.60
CA GLU A 489 7.08 22.67 -22.73
C GLU A 489 7.49 21.49 -23.61
N GLN A 490 7.95 20.39 -23.01
CA GLN A 490 8.35 19.21 -23.78
C GLN A 490 7.19 18.61 -24.56
N TRP A 491 6.00 18.49 -23.94
CA TRP A 491 4.83 18.01 -24.64
C TRP A 491 4.46 18.92 -25.81
N ARG A 492 4.53 20.26 -25.62
CA ARG A 492 4.25 21.21 -26.68
C ARG A 492 5.17 21.03 -27.88
N ASP A 493 6.48 20.93 -27.65
CA ASP A 493 7.48 20.72 -28.69
C ASP A 493 7.23 19.39 -29.44
N ARG A 494 6.89 18.31 -28.72
CA ARG A 494 6.64 17.00 -29.32
C ARG A 494 5.32 16.97 -30.07
N LEU A 495 4.26 17.62 -29.58
CA LEU A 495 2.98 17.73 -30.29
C LEU A 495 3.14 18.47 -31.62
N THR A 496 3.86 19.59 -31.64
CA THR A 496 4.14 20.32 -32.88
C THR A 496 5.08 19.58 -33.84
N GLN A 497 5.95 18.73 -33.31
CA GLN A 497 6.85 17.91 -34.11
C GLN A 497 6.17 16.72 -34.78
N PHE A 498 5.25 16.04 -34.08
CA PHE A 498 4.70 14.73 -34.50
C PHE A 498 3.24 14.77 -34.92
N LEU A 499 2.56 15.92 -34.81
CA LEU A 499 1.19 16.09 -35.27
C LEU A 499 1.09 17.29 -36.24
N THR A 500 0.12 17.23 -37.16
CA THR A 500 -0.24 18.37 -38.00
C THR A 500 -0.96 19.45 -37.22
N LEU A 501 -0.28 19.91 -36.14
CA LEU A 501 -0.84 20.80 -35.13
C LEU A 501 0.01 22.07 -35.03
N HIS A 502 -0.65 23.23 -35.08
CA HIS A 502 0.02 24.49 -34.85
C HIS A 502 0.04 24.85 -33.38
N ASP A 503 1.06 25.58 -32.91
CA ASP A 503 1.22 25.96 -31.49
C ASP A 503 -0.01 26.70 -30.92
N ASN A 504 -0.70 27.51 -31.74
CA ASN A 504 -1.92 28.21 -31.36
C ASN A 504 -3.15 27.30 -31.13
N GLN A 505 -3.12 26.02 -31.54
CA GLN A 505 -4.13 25.01 -31.32
C GLN A 505 -3.87 24.17 -30.05
N ILE A 506 -2.69 24.29 -29.46
CA ILE A 506 -2.34 23.63 -28.18
C ILE A 506 -2.75 24.55 -27.03
N GLY A 507 -3.73 24.14 -26.27
CA GLY A 507 -4.17 24.86 -25.07
C GLY A 507 -3.34 24.48 -23.82
N GLN A 508 -3.58 25.22 -22.75
CA GLN A 508 -2.93 24.96 -21.47
C GLN A 508 -3.79 25.40 -20.31
N LEU A 509 -3.90 24.53 -19.29
CA LEU A 509 -4.50 24.83 -17.98
C LEU A 509 -3.48 24.54 -16.88
N GLY A 510 -3.08 25.58 -16.17
CA GLY A 510 -2.07 25.54 -15.09
C GLY A 510 -0.77 26.23 -15.45
N ASN A 511 0.13 26.34 -14.45
CA ASN A 511 1.40 27.08 -14.57
C ASN A 511 1.22 28.52 -15.09
N GLY A 512 0.23 29.26 -14.55
CA GLY A 512 -0.06 30.63 -14.91
C GLY A 512 -0.85 30.84 -16.20
N ARG A 513 -1.21 29.79 -16.93
CA ARG A 513 -2.06 29.86 -18.13
C ARG A 513 -3.41 29.20 -17.90
N ARG A 514 -4.49 29.82 -18.43
CA ARG A 514 -5.87 29.31 -18.37
C ARG A 514 -6.56 29.45 -19.72
N LYS A 515 -5.91 28.92 -20.77
CA LYS A 515 -6.45 29.02 -22.13
C LYS A 515 -6.50 27.64 -22.78
N ARG A 516 -7.61 26.94 -22.60
CA ARG A 516 -7.90 25.70 -23.29
C ARG A 516 -8.30 26.00 -24.75
N ARG A 517 -8.05 25.07 -25.66
CA ARG A 517 -8.37 25.16 -27.08
C ARG A 517 -9.37 24.10 -27.55
N GLY A 518 -9.53 23.03 -26.76
CA GLY A 518 -10.46 21.96 -27.07
C GLY A 518 -10.02 21.04 -28.21
N VAL A 519 -8.76 21.12 -28.65
CA VAL A 519 -8.16 20.21 -29.64
C VAL A 519 -7.19 19.29 -28.96
N VAL A 520 -6.04 19.80 -28.54
CA VAL A 520 -5.11 19.11 -27.65
C VAL A 520 -4.71 20.09 -26.54
N ASP A 521 -5.04 19.76 -25.32
CA ASP A 521 -4.80 20.65 -24.20
C ASP A 521 -3.88 19.99 -23.15
N LEU A 522 -2.87 20.72 -22.71
CA LEU A 522 -1.95 20.33 -21.65
C LEU A 522 -2.50 20.81 -20.30
N ILE A 523 -2.78 19.90 -19.41
CA ILE A 523 -3.44 20.19 -18.13
C ILE A 523 -2.57 19.74 -16.97
N MET A 524 -2.26 20.69 -16.06
CA MET A 524 -1.60 20.35 -14.80
C MET A 524 -2.57 19.60 -13.89
N MET A 525 -2.18 18.45 -13.36
CA MET A 525 -3.00 17.66 -12.43
C MET A 525 -3.44 18.46 -11.22
N GLN A 526 -2.60 19.36 -10.72
CA GLN A 526 -2.93 20.25 -9.60
C GLN A 526 -4.07 21.22 -9.94
N SER A 527 -4.23 21.59 -11.21
CA SER A 527 -5.28 22.52 -11.64
C SER A 527 -6.67 21.91 -11.65
N ILE A 528 -6.78 20.57 -11.60
CA ILE A 528 -8.06 19.84 -11.54
C ILE A 528 -8.30 19.21 -10.17
N SER A 529 -7.30 19.19 -9.29
CA SER A 529 -7.38 18.55 -7.96
C SER A 529 -7.29 19.56 -6.80
N HIS A 530 -7.17 20.84 -7.08
CA HIS A 530 -7.23 21.89 -6.06
C HIS A 530 -8.65 22.00 -5.49
N ARG A 531 -8.79 22.47 -4.24
CA ARG A 531 -10.07 22.55 -3.52
C ARG A 531 -11.19 23.28 -4.29
N ASP A 532 -10.82 24.33 -5.04
CA ASP A 532 -11.75 25.14 -5.81
C ASP A 532 -11.68 24.83 -7.32
N ALA A 533 -11.09 23.68 -7.71
CA ALA A 533 -11.00 23.28 -9.09
C ALA A 533 -12.28 22.55 -9.54
N ASP A 534 -12.59 22.70 -10.81
CA ASP A 534 -13.68 21.96 -11.45
C ASP A 534 -13.10 20.88 -12.38
N PRO A 535 -13.09 19.61 -11.97
CA PRO A 535 -12.59 18.53 -12.81
C PRO A 535 -13.51 18.22 -14.03
N SER A 536 -14.77 18.68 -14.03
CA SER A 536 -15.71 18.46 -15.14
C SER A 536 -15.24 19.09 -16.45
N VAL A 537 -14.30 20.02 -16.41
CA VAL A 537 -13.61 20.56 -17.59
C VAL A 537 -12.94 19.47 -18.45
N LEU A 538 -12.68 18.29 -17.89
CA LEU A 538 -12.14 17.15 -18.63
C LEU A 538 -13.20 16.44 -19.48
N GLU A 539 -14.47 16.59 -19.23
CA GLU A 539 -15.56 15.94 -19.96
C GLU A 539 -15.78 16.52 -21.39
N GLU A 540 -15.12 17.64 -21.69
CA GLU A 540 -15.08 18.21 -23.04
C GLU A 540 -14.21 17.38 -24.01
N TYR A 541 -13.40 16.45 -23.50
CA TYR A 541 -12.47 15.64 -24.28
C TYR A 541 -13.00 14.21 -24.49
N GLY A 542 -12.66 13.60 -25.63
CA GLY A 542 -12.93 12.19 -25.89
C GLY A 542 -11.83 11.26 -25.38
N GLN A 543 -10.64 11.82 -25.12
CA GLN A 543 -9.48 11.07 -24.65
C GLN A 543 -8.71 11.83 -23.55
N ILE A 544 -8.30 11.11 -22.52
CA ILE A 544 -7.35 11.58 -21.52
C ILE A 544 -6.07 10.75 -21.62
N ILE A 545 -4.95 11.41 -21.77
CA ILE A 545 -3.61 10.81 -21.67
C ILE A 545 -2.97 11.29 -20.36
N VAL A 546 -2.55 10.35 -19.55
CA VAL A 546 -1.92 10.65 -18.25
C VAL A 546 -0.44 10.33 -18.33
N ASP A 547 0.39 11.36 -18.40
CA ASP A 547 1.84 11.17 -18.37
C ASP A 547 2.32 10.93 -16.94
N GLU A 548 3.26 9.99 -16.80
CA GLU A 548 3.70 9.46 -15.50
C GLU A 548 2.50 9.11 -14.60
N CYS A 549 1.63 8.23 -15.10
CA CYS A 549 0.34 7.91 -14.50
C CYS A 549 0.41 7.39 -13.05
N HIS A 550 1.60 7.06 -12.53
CA HIS A 550 1.78 6.79 -11.12
C HIS A 550 1.41 7.99 -10.21
N ALA A 551 1.34 9.20 -10.76
CA ALA A 551 0.96 10.41 -10.03
C ALA A 551 -0.54 10.46 -9.68
N ILE A 552 -1.43 9.81 -10.47
CA ILE A 552 -2.87 9.87 -10.24
C ILE A 552 -3.35 9.14 -8.98
N ALA A 553 -2.55 8.25 -8.45
CA ALA A 553 -2.85 7.58 -7.20
C ALA A 553 -2.65 8.46 -5.94
N ALA A 554 -2.40 9.77 -6.12
CA ALA A 554 -2.49 10.72 -5.01
C ALA A 554 -3.97 10.96 -4.66
N PRO A 555 -4.36 10.94 -3.36
CA PRO A 555 -5.77 10.96 -2.97
C PRO A 555 -6.59 12.12 -3.54
N SER A 556 -6.01 13.34 -3.62
CA SER A 556 -6.70 14.51 -4.17
C SER A 556 -6.91 14.43 -5.69
N ILE A 557 -5.96 13.84 -6.41
CA ILE A 557 -6.06 13.68 -7.87
C ILE A 557 -7.04 12.56 -8.18
N GLU A 558 -6.93 11.44 -7.48
CA GLU A 558 -7.83 10.30 -7.64
C GLU A 558 -9.28 10.70 -7.40
N ALA A 559 -9.56 11.43 -6.32
CA ALA A 559 -10.91 11.94 -6.04
C ALA A 559 -11.45 12.87 -7.14
N ALA A 560 -10.59 13.71 -7.72
CA ALA A 560 -10.98 14.61 -8.80
C ALA A 560 -11.33 13.87 -10.10
N ILE A 561 -10.52 12.88 -10.51
CA ILE A 561 -10.73 12.18 -11.78
C ILE A 561 -11.77 11.05 -11.71
N ARG A 562 -12.12 10.58 -10.51
CA ARG A 562 -13.10 9.52 -10.31
C ARG A 562 -14.47 9.86 -10.91
N THR A 563 -14.86 11.12 -10.85
CA THR A 563 -16.17 11.62 -11.32
C THR A 563 -16.21 12.02 -12.78
N VAL A 564 -15.08 12.01 -13.49
CA VAL A 564 -14.93 12.53 -14.85
C VAL A 564 -15.36 11.47 -15.86
N ASN A 565 -16.39 11.76 -16.67
CA ASN A 565 -16.91 10.84 -17.69
C ASN A 565 -16.25 11.09 -19.05
N VAL A 566 -15.18 10.37 -19.35
CA VAL A 566 -14.47 10.41 -20.64
C VAL A 566 -14.26 8.98 -21.16
N GLY A 567 -14.49 8.79 -22.45
CA GLY A 567 -14.51 7.48 -23.08
C GLY A 567 -13.18 6.76 -23.08
N ASN A 568 -12.07 7.47 -23.30
CA ASN A 568 -10.75 6.86 -23.45
C ASN A 568 -9.75 7.37 -22.40
N TRP A 569 -9.09 6.44 -21.70
CA TRP A 569 -8.06 6.76 -20.72
C TRP A 569 -6.77 5.98 -21.00
N VAL A 570 -5.67 6.69 -21.21
CA VAL A 570 -4.37 6.09 -21.46
C VAL A 570 -3.36 6.56 -20.41
N GLY A 571 -2.89 5.64 -19.58
CA GLY A 571 -1.79 5.88 -18.66
C GLY A 571 -0.44 5.59 -19.32
N LEU A 572 0.49 6.52 -19.26
CA LEU A 572 1.88 6.33 -19.72
C LEU A 572 2.80 6.30 -18.50
N THR A 573 3.67 5.32 -18.40
CA THR A 573 4.67 5.27 -17.34
C THR A 573 5.90 4.46 -17.74
N ALA A 574 7.05 4.83 -17.18
CA ALA A 574 8.23 3.97 -17.25
C ALA A 574 8.19 2.86 -16.20
N THR A 575 7.47 3.11 -15.09
CA THR A 575 7.40 2.20 -13.96
C THR A 575 5.99 2.22 -13.39
N PRO A 576 5.24 1.11 -13.51
CA PRO A 576 3.90 1.02 -12.92
C PRO A 576 3.92 0.84 -11.40
N PHE A 577 5.09 1.08 -10.77
CA PHE A 577 5.29 0.86 -9.35
C PHE A 577 5.42 2.18 -8.60
N ARG A 578 4.78 2.25 -7.43
CA ARG A 578 4.89 3.37 -6.50
C ARG A 578 5.72 3.01 -5.27
N ALA A 579 6.42 3.99 -4.72
CA ALA A 579 7.17 3.81 -3.47
C ALA A 579 6.27 3.49 -2.28
N ASP A 580 5.02 3.98 -2.32
CA ASP A 580 4.01 3.76 -1.30
C ASP A 580 3.14 2.52 -1.53
N LYS A 581 3.42 1.72 -2.58
CA LYS A 581 2.68 0.48 -2.93
C LYS A 581 1.18 0.67 -3.22
N MET A 582 0.77 1.85 -3.63
CA MET A 582 -0.60 2.17 -4.05
C MET A 582 -0.80 1.95 -5.57
N ASP A 583 -0.07 1.01 -6.15
CA ASP A 583 -0.06 0.75 -7.61
C ASP A 583 -1.44 0.36 -8.13
N GLY A 584 -2.26 -0.33 -7.31
CA GLY A 584 -3.62 -0.72 -7.68
C GLY A 584 -4.51 0.46 -8.07
N LEU A 585 -4.29 1.66 -7.51
CA LEU A 585 -5.06 2.85 -7.88
C LEU A 585 -4.81 3.31 -9.32
N ILE A 586 -3.62 3.05 -9.87
CA ILE A 586 -3.30 3.39 -11.26
C ILE A 586 -4.20 2.58 -12.20
N THR A 587 -4.25 1.27 -11.99
CA THR A 587 -5.06 0.37 -12.83
C THR A 587 -6.56 0.57 -12.60
N MET A 588 -6.99 0.92 -11.39
CA MET A 588 -8.38 1.26 -11.10
C MET A 588 -8.86 2.49 -11.89
N GLN A 589 -7.98 3.46 -12.18
CA GLN A 589 -8.36 4.68 -12.87
C GLN A 589 -8.05 4.66 -14.37
N CYS A 590 -6.89 4.13 -14.78
CA CYS A 590 -6.46 4.09 -16.17
C CYS A 590 -6.70 2.75 -16.89
N GLY A 591 -7.24 1.75 -16.19
CA GLY A 591 -7.32 0.39 -16.75
C GLY A 591 -6.06 -0.43 -16.54
N PRO A 592 -6.08 -1.72 -16.91
CA PRO A 592 -4.97 -2.64 -16.75
C PRO A 592 -3.78 -2.29 -17.68
N VAL A 593 -2.62 -2.85 -17.38
CA VAL A 593 -1.46 -2.76 -18.28
C VAL A 593 -1.77 -3.54 -19.56
N ARG A 594 -1.93 -2.83 -20.67
CA ARG A 594 -2.24 -3.42 -21.98
C ARG A 594 -0.98 -3.81 -22.75
N HIS A 595 0.08 -3.02 -22.59
CA HIS A 595 1.33 -3.32 -23.26
C HIS A 595 2.52 -2.94 -22.36
N THR A 596 3.53 -3.80 -22.37
CA THR A 596 4.83 -3.53 -21.76
C THR A 596 5.90 -3.64 -22.82
N MET A 597 6.50 -2.52 -23.15
CA MET A 597 7.64 -2.50 -24.06
C MET A 597 8.87 -3.05 -23.33
N THR A 598 9.48 -4.06 -23.91
CA THR A 598 10.79 -4.53 -23.48
C THR A 598 11.87 -3.68 -24.14
N ASP A 599 12.84 -3.25 -23.34
CA ASP A 599 14.01 -2.56 -23.88
C ASP A 599 14.86 -3.56 -24.68
N VAL A 600 14.87 -3.42 -25.99
CA VAL A 600 15.86 -4.15 -26.82
C VAL A 600 17.16 -3.42 -26.62
N ALA A 601 17.99 -3.94 -25.73
CA ALA A 601 19.32 -3.39 -25.45
C ALA A 601 20.13 -3.27 -26.73
N SER A 602 20.20 -2.07 -27.28
CA SER A 602 21.01 -1.76 -28.49
C SER A 602 22.46 -1.43 -28.14
N SER A 603 22.78 -1.25 -26.86
CA SER A 603 24.12 -0.94 -26.36
C SER A 603 24.50 -1.83 -25.18
N GLU A 604 25.77 -2.16 -25.10
CA GLU A 604 26.38 -2.83 -23.95
C GLU A 604 26.17 -1.98 -22.68
N ARG A 605 25.79 -2.64 -21.56
CA ARG A 605 25.50 -1.99 -20.28
C ARG A 605 26.43 -2.51 -19.20
N GLN A 606 27.23 -1.64 -18.63
CA GLN A 606 28.22 -2.00 -17.62
C GLN A 606 27.88 -1.34 -16.26
N LEU A 607 27.93 -2.15 -15.21
CA LEU A 607 27.87 -1.70 -13.82
C LEU A 607 29.28 -1.78 -13.20
N VAL A 608 29.84 -0.64 -12.82
CA VAL A 608 31.12 -0.56 -12.10
C VAL A 608 30.83 -0.27 -10.63
N VAL A 609 31.22 -1.20 -9.77
CA VAL A 609 31.01 -1.05 -8.31
C VAL A 609 32.29 -0.61 -7.64
N HIS A 610 32.25 0.48 -6.88
CA HIS A 610 33.38 1.03 -6.12
C HIS A 610 33.13 0.81 -4.63
N GLU A 611 34.00 0.05 -3.96
CA GLU A 611 33.97 -0.11 -2.52
C GLU A 611 34.43 1.17 -1.84
N THR A 612 33.66 1.63 -0.83
CA THR A 612 34.02 2.79 -0.02
C THR A 612 34.44 2.39 1.39
N ALA A 613 35.18 3.25 2.05
CA ALA A 613 35.57 3.07 3.44
C ALA A 613 34.59 3.70 4.43
N PHE A 614 33.50 4.30 3.97
CA PHE A 614 32.53 5.05 4.77
C PHE A 614 31.96 4.21 5.92
N THR A 615 31.96 4.80 7.11
CA THR A 615 31.33 4.28 8.33
C THR A 615 30.49 5.37 8.98
N THR A 616 29.53 5.03 9.79
CA THR A 616 28.74 5.98 10.58
C THR A 616 28.91 5.72 12.06
N ASP A 617 29.05 6.77 12.84
CA ASP A 617 29.21 6.72 14.31
C ASP A 617 27.86 6.73 15.05
N GLU A 618 26.73 6.79 14.34
CA GLU A 618 25.40 6.80 14.97
C GLU A 618 25.11 5.50 15.74
N PRO A 619 25.23 5.48 17.07
CA PRO A 619 24.90 4.29 17.87
C PRO A 619 23.38 4.28 18.10
N GLY A 620 22.61 3.60 17.28
CA GLY A 620 21.17 3.51 17.50
C GLY A 620 20.77 2.20 18.15
N THR A 621 20.16 2.27 19.31
CA THR A 621 19.33 1.18 19.87
C THR A 621 18.09 0.92 19.00
N ASP A 622 17.70 1.88 18.12
CA ASP A 622 16.59 1.79 17.15
C ASP A 622 17.04 1.90 15.67
N GLY A 623 18.35 1.91 15.40
CA GLY A 623 18.97 2.12 14.10
C GLY A 623 19.05 3.61 13.68
N PRO A 624 20.14 4.04 13.03
CA PRO A 624 20.32 5.43 12.62
C PRO A 624 19.25 5.86 11.63
N SER A 625 18.77 7.09 11.76
CA SER A 625 17.90 7.70 10.76
C SER A 625 18.62 7.75 9.41
N ILE A 626 17.98 7.32 8.33
CA ILE A 626 18.54 7.41 6.97
C ILE A 626 18.97 8.84 6.61
N GLN A 627 18.34 9.84 7.20
CA GLN A 627 18.65 11.25 7.01
C GLN A 627 19.97 11.62 7.69
N ALA A 628 20.24 11.07 8.88
CA ALA A 628 21.50 11.27 9.59
C ALA A 628 22.66 10.61 8.83
N ILE A 629 22.50 9.36 8.42
CA ILE A 629 23.50 8.66 7.58
C ILE A 629 23.80 9.45 6.31
N TYR A 630 22.79 10.00 5.62
CA TYR A 630 23.00 10.80 4.42
C TYR A 630 23.69 12.13 4.71
N SER A 631 23.49 12.72 5.90
CA SER A 631 24.20 13.92 6.30
C SER A 631 25.70 13.66 6.45
N GLU A 632 26.09 12.58 7.10
CA GLU A 632 27.49 12.16 7.27
C GLU A 632 28.12 11.74 5.92
N LEU A 633 27.40 10.89 5.14
CA LEU A 633 27.88 10.39 3.86
C LEU A 633 28.20 11.51 2.85
N THR A 634 27.40 12.58 2.81
CA THR A 634 27.58 13.67 1.86
C THR A 634 28.77 14.59 2.18
N VAL A 635 29.28 14.55 3.41
CA VAL A 635 30.46 15.30 3.84
C VAL A 635 31.71 14.44 4.00
N ASP A 636 31.61 13.13 3.81
CA ASP A 636 32.76 12.23 3.87
C ASP A 636 33.74 12.53 2.73
N LYS A 637 34.92 13.01 3.13
CA LYS A 637 35.92 13.47 2.17
C LYS A 637 36.47 12.34 1.30
N HIS A 638 36.82 11.22 1.89
CA HIS A 638 37.41 10.08 1.16
C HIS A 638 36.45 9.51 0.10
N ARG A 639 35.19 9.44 0.46
CA ARG A 639 34.13 9.00 -0.46
C ARG A 639 33.94 10.00 -1.61
N ASN A 640 33.94 11.28 -1.30
CA ASN A 640 33.77 12.33 -2.30
C ASN A 640 35.00 12.42 -3.23
N ASP A 641 36.23 12.29 -2.69
CA ASP A 641 37.45 12.24 -3.49
C ASP A 641 37.43 11.05 -4.47
N LEU A 642 36.97 9.88 -4.03
CA LEU A 642 36.78 8.71 -4.88
C LEU A 642 35.78 8.95 -6.01
N ILE A 643 34.65 9.62 -5.73
CA ILE A 643 33.67 10.01 -6.75
C ILE A 643 34.30 10.95 -7.78
N VAL A 644 35.00 11.98 -7.32
CA VAL A 644 35.64 13.00 -8.18
C VAL A 644 36.69 12.37 -9.06
N GLU A 645 37.55 11.48 -8.53
CA GLU A 645 38.55 10.72 -9.29
C GLU A 645 37.91 9.95 -10.44
N HIS A 646 36.88 9.20 -10.17
CA HIS A 646 36.24 8.37 -11.21
C HIS A 646 35.46 9.21 -12.24
N VAL A 647 34.88 10.34 -11.85
CA VAL A 647 34.31 11.31 -12.79
C VAL A 647 35.41 11.89 -13.68
N GLY A 648 36.56 12.28 -13.11
CA GLY A 648 37.70 12.76 -13.87
C GLY A 648 38.24 11.75 -14.90
N ASN A 649 38.36 10.49 -14.49
CA ASN A 649 38.74 9.38 -15.38
C ASN A 649 37.74 9.21 -16.53
N ALA A 650 36.44 9.32 -16.27
CA ALA A 650 35.43 9.22 -17.32
C ALA A 650 35.48 10.40 -18.29
N ILE A 651 35.74 11.63 -17.80
CA ILE A 651 35.94 12.80 -18.64
C ILE A 651 37.16 12.63 -19.58
N HIS A 652 38.29 12.17 -19.04
CA HIS A 652 39.49 11.89 -19.84
C HIS A 652 39.26 10.82 -20.89
N ALA A 653 38.37 9.87 -20.64
CA ALA A 653 37.92 8.88 -21.61
C ALA A 653 36.91 9.44 -22.64
N GLY A 654 36.64 10.74 -22.66
CA GLY A 654 35.71 11.39 -23.58
C GLY A 654 34.21 11.10 -23.30
N ARG A 655 33.85 10.79 -22.07
CA ARG A 655 32.50 10.41 -21.72
C ARG A 655 31.67 11.62 -21.23
N THR A 656 30.37 11.60 -21.54
CA THR A 656 29.41 12.59 -21.02
C THR A 656 28.75 12.03 -19.77
N CYS A 657 28.97 12.72 -18.64
CA CYS A 657 28.70 12.23 -17.31
C CYS A 657 27.48 12.89 -16.67
N LEU A 658 26.66 12.07 -15.99
CA LEU A 658 25.61 12.52 -15.06
C LEU A 658 25.97 12.10 -13.64
N VAL A 659 26.11 13.04 -12.72
CA VAL A 659 26.36 12.80 -11.30
C VAL A 659 25.10 13.13 -10.51
N LEU A 660 24.50 12.15 -9.85
CA LEU A 660 23.25 12.30 -9.10
C LEU A 660 23.49 12.34 -7.60
N THR A 661 22.98 13.39 -6.97
CA THR A 661 22.96 13.54 -5.51
C THR A 661 21.58 13.97 -5.01
N SER A 662 21.39 13.94 -3.68
CA SER A 662 20.11 14.31 -3.03
C SER A 662 20.15 15.64 -2.29
N ARG A 663 21.35 16.27 -2.11
CA ARG A 663 21.55 17.50 -1.33
C ARG A 663 22.29 18.57 -2.13
N VAL A 664 21.84 19.82 -2.00
CA VAL A 664 22.41 20.95 -2.75
C VAL A 664 23.85 21.23 -2.31
N ASP A 665 24.16 21.13 -1.02
CA ASP A 665 25.52 21.37 -0.53
C ASP A 665 26.48 20.30 -1.04
N HIS A 666 26.07 19.05 -1.10
CA HIS A 666 26.86 17.97 -1.72
C HIS A 666 27.06 18.21 -3.23
N LEU A 667 26.00 18.67 -3.92
CA LEU A 667 26.09 19.04 -5.33
C LEU A 667 27.15 20.13 -5.55
N ARG A 668 27.15 21.20 -4.74
CA ARG A 668 28.12 22.27 -4.82
C ARG A 668 29.54 21.80 -4.54
N ALA A 669 29.71 20.99 -3.49
CA ALA A 669 31.00 20.41 -3.14
C ALA A 669 31.60 19.56 -4.27
N LEU A 670 30.80 18.64 -4.81
CA LEU A 670 31.23 17.80 -5.93
C LEU A 670 31.49 18.61 -7.19
N SER A 671 30.65 19.62 -7.52
CA SER A 671 30.87 20.46 -8.69
C SER A 671 32.18 21.22 -8.61
N ALA A 672 32.49 21.85 -7.46
CA ALA A 672 33.73 22.56 -7.25
C ALA A 672 34.96 21.62 -7.35
N ALA A 673 34.90 20.45 -6.71
CA ALA A 673 36.01 19.50 -6.74
C ALA A 673 36.22 18.89 -8.14
N ILE A 674 35.17 18.65 -8.92
CA ILE A 674 35.31 18.18 -10.31
C ILE A 674 35.86 19.30 -11.19
N GLU A 675 35.49 20.57 -10.95
CA GLU A 675 36.01 21.72 -11.70
C GLU A 675 37.52 21.91 -11.52
N GLU A 676 38.03 21.69 -10.30
CA GLU A 676 39.46 21.69 -9.99
C GLU A 676 40.25 20.60 -10.77
N HIS A 677 39.64 19.47 -11.08
CA HIS A 677 40.23 18.43 -11.92
C HIS A 677 40.32 18.81 -13.41
N GLY A 678 39.49 19.76 -13.86
CA GLY A 678 39.44 20.24 -15.22
C GLY A 678 38.96 19.23 -16.27
N GLY A 679 39.08 19.58 -17.54
CA GLY A 679 38.87 18.63 -18.66
C GLY A 679 37.53 18.72 -19.37
N ALA A 680 36.46 19.23 -18.77
CA ALA A 680 35.16 19.41 -19.41
C ALA A 680 34.28 20.47 -18.71
N PRO A 681 33.34 21.11 -19.42
CA PRO A 681 32.38 22.02 -18.83
C PRO A 681 31.48 21.30 -17.79
N ILE A 682 31.24 21.98 -16.66
CA ILE A 682 30.39 21.47 -15.60
C ILE A 682 29.10 22.28 -15.51
N TYR A 683 27.97 21.57 -15.43
CA TYR A 683 26.65 22.14 -15.28
C TYR A 683 26.02 21.66 -13.98
N ALA A 684 25.49 22.58 -13.18
CA ALA A 684 24.82 22.28 -11.91
C ALA A 684 23.32 22.53 -12.04
N LEU A 685 22.48 21.52 -11.68
CA LEU A 685 21.04 21.64 -11.78
C LEU A 685 20.37 21.28 -10.44
N HIS A 686 19.79 22.28 -9.75
CA HIS A 686 19.15 22.10 -8.44
C HIS A 686 17.93 23.01 -8.24
N GLY A 687 17.12 22.72 -7.22
CA GLY A 687 15.84 23.39 -6.96
C GLY A 687 15.94 24.84 -6.49
N GLN A 688 17.08 25.28 -5.99
CA GLN A 688 17.30 26.65 -5.54
C GLN A 688 17.56 27.62 -6.70
N LEU A 689 17.82 27.12 -7.93
CA LEU A 689 17.90 27.95 -9.11
C LEU A 689 16.51 28.54 -9.44
N SER A 690 16.48 29.80 -9.79
CA SER A 690 15.28 30.44 -10.33
C SER A 690 14.85 29.82 -11.67
N ALA A 691 13.61 30.01 -12.08
CA ALA A 691 13.12 29.48 -13.35
C ALA A 691 13.93 29.99 -14.58
N PRO A 692 14.34 31.26 -14.66
CA PRO A 692 15.24 31.74 -15.72
C PRO A 692 16.61 31.05 -15.72
N GLU A 693 17.23 30.89 -14.54
CA GLU A 693 18.54 30.25 -14.42
C GLU A 693 18.46 28.76 -14.85
N ARG A 694 17.43 28.04 -14.42
CA ARG A 694 17.23 26.65 -14.86
C ARG A 694 17.07 26.54 -16.37
N ARG A 695 16.35 27.47 -17.01
CA ARG A 695 16.21 27.51 -18.47
C ARG A 695 17.56 27.78 -19.15
N ALA A 696 18.36 28.74 -18.61
CA ALA A 696 19.68 29.05 -19.14
C ALA A 696 20.65 27.86 -19.05
N VAL A 697 20.67 27.14 -17.92
CA VAL A 697 21.47 25.91 -17.77
C VAL A 697 21.05 24.85 -18.77
N ARG A 698 19.74 24.64 -18.94
CA ARG A 698 19.20 23.65 -19.91
C ARG A 698 19.54 24.01 -21.35
N ALA A 699 19.44 25.29 -21.72
CA ALA A 699 19.80 25.75 -23.07
C ALA A 699 21.29 25.45 -23.37
N ARG A 700 22.18 25.76 -22.43
CA ARG A 700 23.60 25.48 -22.54
C ARG A 700 23.92 23.98 -22.62
N LEU A 701 23.19 23.14 -21.87
CA LEU A 701 23.31 21.70 -21.94
C LEU A 701 22.90 21.16 -23.32
N ILE A 702 21.81 21.65 -23.89
CA ILE A 702 21.36 21.27 -25.24
C ILE A 702 22.35 21.71 -26.31
N GLU A 703 22.96 22.88 -26.14
CA GLU A 703 24.00 23.37 -27.03
C GLU A 703 25.27 22.53 -26.96
N ALA A 704 25.69 22.14 -25.74
CA ALA A 704 26.82 21.24 -25.52
C ALA A 704 26.58 19.85 -26.11
N ASP A 705 25.38 19.31 -25.93
CA ASP A 705 24.96 18.01 -26.51
C ASP A 705 25.03 18.05 -28.05
N ARG A 706 24.54 19.12 -28.67
CA ARG A 706 24.60 19.32 -30.13
C ARG A 706 26.02 19.48 -30.66
N ALA A 707 26.89 20.09 -29.87
CA ALA A 707 28.29 20.26 -30.20
C ALA A 707 29.09 18.94 -30.11
N GLY A 708 28.52 17.90 -29.49
CA GLY A 708 29.17 16.60 -29.33
C GLY A 708 30.39 16.61 -28.39
N ALA A 709 30.57 17.66 -27.60
CA ALA A 709 31.69 17.77 -26.66
C ALA A 709 31.32 17.12 -25.31
N PRO A 710 32.24 16.40 -24.65
CA PRO A 710 32.01 15.85 -23.32
C PRO A 710 31.70 16.94 -22.28
N PHE A 711 30.79 16.67 -21.37
CA PHE A 711 30.47 17.55 -20.23
C PHE A 711 30.04 16.73 -19.02
N VAL A 712 30.00 17.40 -17.86
CA VAL A 712 29.49 16.83 -16.63
C VAL A 712 28.24 17.60 -16.19
N LEU A 713 27.14 16.89 -15.97
CA LEU A 713 25.97 17.41 -15.31
C LEU A 713 25.91 16.87 -13.87
N VAL A 714 26.04 17.76 -12.88
CA VAL A 714 25.80 17.42 -11.47
C VAL A 714 24.38 17.88 -11.12
N ALA A 715 23.54 16.96 -10.69
CA ALA A 715 22.13 17.29 -10.50
C ALA A 715 21.52 16.64 -9.26
N ILE A 716 20.53 17.34 -8.70
CA ILE A 716 19.63 16.74 -7.70
C ILE A 716 18.71 15.73 -8.39
N ASP A 717 18.70 14.51 -7.88
CA ASP A 717 17.98 13.38 -8.45
C ASP A 717 16.52 13.70 -8.83
N LYS A 718 15.76 14.40 -7.97
CA LYS A 718 14.38 14.82 -8.27
C LYS A 718 14.25 15.74 -9.50
N ILE A 719 15.27 16.51 -9.81
CA ILE A 719 15.25 17.50 -10.91
C ILE A 719 15.82 16.90 -12.18
N ALA A 720 16.86 16.07 -12.06
CA ALA A 720 17.38 15.30 -13.18
C ALA A 720 16.43 14.20 -13.62
N GLY A 721 15.60 13.70 -12.70
CA GLY A 721 14.69 12.58 -12.91
C GLY A 721 13.61 12.84 -13.95
N GLU A 722 13.27 14.08 -14.28
CA GLU A 722 12.13 14.41 -15.13
C GLU A 722 12.44 15.60 -16.02
N GLY A 723 12.11 15.47 -17.29
CA GLY A 723 12.18 16.61 -18.22
C GLY A 723 13.55 16.94 -18.82
N LEU A 724 14.59 16.13 -18.61
CA LEU A 724 15.90 16.32 -19.25
C LEU A 724 16.12 15.22 -20.28
N ASP A 725 16.19 15.57 -21.55
CA ASP A 725 16.46 14.65 -22.65
C ASP A 725 17.78 15.05 -23.33
N ILE A 726 18.84 14.35 -22.98
CA ILE A 726 20.20 14.59 -23.49
C ILE A 726 20.76 13.25 -23.98
N PRO A 727 20.71 12.99 -25.28
CA PRO A 727 21.11 11.72 -25.87
C PRO A 727 22.57 11.33 -25.71
N SER A 728 23.49 12.30 -25.59
CA SER A 728 24.94 12.04 -25.46
C SER A 728 25.36 11.50 -24.09
N MET A 729 24.48 11.61 -23.05
CA MET A 729 24.81 11.08 -21.71
C MET A 729 24.92 9.56 -21.74
N ASN A 730 26.10 9.05 -21.41
CA ASN A 730 26.39 7.61 -21.45
C ASN A 730 27.03 7.07 -20.15
N THR A 731 27.28 7.93 -19.17
CA THR A 731 27.89 7.55 -17.89
C THR A 731 27.13 8.15 -16.71
N LEU A 732 26.72 7.31 -15.76
CA LEU A 732 25.97 7.71 -14.56
C LEU A 732 26.80 7.43 -13.30
N PHE A 733 26.90 8.41 -12.41
CA PHE A 733 27.48 8.28 -11.07
C PHE A 733 26.38 8.44 -10.01
N LEU A 734 26.16 7.39 -9.22
CA LEU A 734 25.20 7.40 -8.11
C LEU A 734 25.92 7.89 -6.84
N ALA A 735 26.09 9.20 -6.69
CA ALA A 735 26.82 9.78 -5.57
C ALA A 735 26.10 9.59 -4.20
N VAL A 736 24.80 9.33 -4.20
CA VAL A 736 24.02 8.99 -3.00
C VAL A 736 23.22 7.71 -3.24
N PRO A 737 23.18 6.77 -2.27
CA PRO A 737 22.47 5.51 -2.40
C PRO A 737 20.97 5.69 -2.61
N VAL A 738 20.41 4.94 -3.57
CA VAL A 738 18.97 4.84 -3.86
C VAL A 738 18.60 3.37 -3.87
N SER A 739 17.41 3.00 -3.37
CA SER A 739 16.99 1.59 -3.34
C SER A 739 15.61 1.35 -3.96
N PHE A 740 14.81 2.40 -4.20
CA PHE A 740 13.49 2.24 -4.79
C PHE A 740 13.61 1.89 -6.28
N LYS A 741 13.03 0.73 -6.68
CA LYS A 741 13.13 0.17 -8.03
C LYS A 741 12.78 1.17 -9.13
N GLY A 742 11.65 1.87 -9.02
CA GLY A 742 11.22 2.85 -10.02
C GLY A 742 12.21 3.98 -10.22
N ARG A 743 12.81 4.50 -9.12
CA ARG A 743 13.81 5.54 -9.19
C ARG A 743 15.11 5.07 -9.83
N VAL A 744 15.56 3.85 -9.51
CA VAL A 744 16.74 3.24 -10.14
C VAL A 744 16.54 3.12 -11.65
N ILE A 745 15.39 2.60 -12.10
CA ILE A 745 15.05 2.48 -13.53
C ILE A 745 15.04 3.86 -14.22
N GLN A 746 14.46 4.87 -13.59
CA GLN A 746 14.44 6.24 -14.14
C GLN A 746 15.84 6.83 -14.24
N GLN A 747 16.72 6.58 -13.25
CA GLN A 747 18.11 7.06 -13.24
C GLN A 747 18.97 6.41 -14.32
N ILE A 748 18.99 5.07 -14.39
CA ILE A 748 19.76 4.35 -15.42
C ILE A 748 19.22 4.64 -16.82
N GLY A 749 17.92 4.82 -16.96
CA GLY A 749 17.28 5.22 -18.22
C GLY A 749 17.72 6.57 -18.77
N ARG A 750 18.48 7.39 -18.01
CA ARG A 750 19.05 8.65 -18.50
C ARG A 750 20.29 8.42 -19.37
N VAL A 751 21.03 7.36 -19.12
CA VAL A 751 22.28 7.03 -19.84
C VAL A 751 22.12 5.88 -20.81
N THR A 752 20.96 5.21 -20.83
CA THR A 752 20.66 4.13 -21.79
C THR A 752 19.85 4.61 -23.01
N ARG A 753 19.62 5.93 -23.15
CA ARG A 753 18.78 6.52 -24.20
C ARG A 753 19.41 6.62 -25.60
N GLY A 754 20.72 6.43 -25.71
CA GLY A 754 21.40 6.48 -27.00
C GLY A 754 20.77 5.48 -27.96
N GLY A 755 19.98 5.99 -28.92
CA GLY A 755 19.28 5.18 -29.94
C GLY A 755 20.30 4.38 -30.76
N ALA A 756 19.82 3.59 -31.72
CA ALA A 756 20.52 2.62 -32.57
C ALA A 756 21.86 3.03 -33.22
N VAL A 757 22.43 4.18 -32.88
CA VAL A 757 23.64 4.77 -33.45
C VAL A 757 24.82 4.91 -32.46
N SER A 758 24.60 4.77 -31.13
CA SER A 758 25.70 4.92 -30.17
C SER A 758 26.42 3.58 -29.95
N SER A 759 27.59 3.44 -30.49
CA SER A 759 28.54 2.32 -30.25
C SER A 759 29.16 2.38 -28.84
N THR A 760 28.85 3.41 -28.03
CA THR A 760 29.44 3.64 -26.72
C THR A 760 28.62 2.96 -25.64
N PRO A 761 29.22 2.03 -24.83
CA PRO A 761 28.50 1.37 -23.74
C PRO A 761 27.96 2.35 -22.71
N ALA A 762 26.77 2.06 -22.17
CA ALA A 762 26.25 2.79 -21.02
C ALA A 762 26.91 2.28 -19.74
N ILE A 763 27.54 3.17 -18.97
CA ILE A 763 28.22 2.80 -17.72
C ILE A 763 27.51 3.43 -16.52
N VAL A 764 27.29 2.61 -15.48
CA VAL A 764 26.80 3.08 -14.18
C VAL A 764 27.87 2.83 -13.12
N HIS A 765 28.31 3.90 -12.45
CA HIS A 765 29.21 3.82 -11.31
C HIS A 765 28.38 3.86 -10.02
N ASP A 766 28.45 2.79 -9.25
CA ASP A 766 27.75 2.63 -7.96
C ASP A 766 28.77 2.53 -6.81
N PHE A 767 28.60 3.36 -5.80
CA PHE A 767 29.48 3.43 -4.64
C PHE A 767 28.87 2.59 -3.50
N ARG A 768 29.54 1.47 -3.18
CA ARG A 768 29.11 0.50 -2.20
C ARG A 768 29.68 0.83 -0.82
N ASP A 769 28.80 1.21 0.10
CA ASP A 769 29.13 1.55 1.47
C ASP A 769 28.91 0.29 2.36
N SER A 770 29.71 -0.75 2.17
CA SER A 770 29.52 -2.10 2.74
C SER A 770 29.60 -2.17 4.27
N LYS A 771 30.30 -1.22 4.89
CA LYS A 771 30.46 -1.15 6.35
C LYS A 771 29.20 -0.66 7.08
N VAL A 772 28.21 -0.11 6.35
CA VAL A 772 26.93 0.34 6.89
C VAL A 772 25.82 -0.62 6.44
N PRO A 773 25.30 -1.48 7.32
CA PRO A 773 24.37 -2.56 6.93
C PRO A 773 23.11 -2.10 6.20
N MET A 774 22.63 -0.88 6.50
CA MET A 774 21.48 -0.29 5.81
C MET A 774 21.83 0.04 4.35
N LEU A 775 22.98 0.68 4.11
CA LEU A 775 23.44 1.06 2.77
C LEU A 775 23.81 -0.16 1.94
N GLU A 776 24.38 -1.20 2.55
CA GLU A 776 24.67 -2.48 1.90
C GLU A 776 23.37 -3.14 1.40
N ARG A 777 22.31 -3.22 2.22
CA ARG A 777 20.99 -3.71 1.77
C ARG A 777 20.42 -2.89 0.62
N MET A 778 20.63 -1.56 0.62
CA MET A 778 20.22 -0.67 -0.48
C MET A 778 21.02 -0.95 -1.76
N HIS A 779 22.35 -1.16 -1.65
CA HIS A 779 23.17 -1.55 -2.78
C HIS A 779 22.71 -2.87 -3.40
N GLN A 780 22.49 -3.93 -2.62
CA GLN A 780 22.03 -5.23 -3.10
C GLN A 780 20.67 -5.14 -3.83
N ARG A 781 19.73 -4.34 -3.32
CA ARG A 781 18.46 -4.09 -4.02
C ARG A 781 18.67 -3.39 -5.35
N ARG A 782 19.51 -2.38 -5.38
CA ARG A 782 19.84 -1.59 -6.58
C ARG A 782 20.54 -2.46 -7.63
N ARG A 783 21.51 -3.27 -7.22
CA ARG A 783 22.22 -4.22 -8.08
C ARG A 783 21.27 -5.21 -8.75
N ARG A 784 20.33 -5.82 -7.98
CA ARG A 784 19.31 -6.73 -8.55
C ARG A 784 18.46 -6.05 -9.63
N VAL A 785 18.09 -4.78 -9.43
CA VAL A 785 17.33 -4.02 -10.43
C VAL A 785 18.19 -3.82 -11.68
N MET A 786 19.44 -3.37 -11.55
CA MET A 786 20.33 -3.09 -12.68
C MET A 786 20.65 -4.38 -13.47
N THR A 787 20.90 -5.50 -12.79
CA THR A 787 21.11 -6.79 -13.45
C THR A 787 19.87 -7.21 -14.26
N LYS A 788 18.66 -6.98 -13.72
CA LYS A 788 17.42 -7.26 -14.45
C LYS A 788 17.24 -6.36 -15.68
N GLU A 789 17.78 -5.15 -15.63
CA GLU A 789 17.77 -4.18 -16.74
C GLU A 789 18.99 -4.41 -17.69
N GLY A 790 19.69 -5.52 -17.60
CA GLY A 790 20.74 -5.95 -18.52
C GLY A 790 22.14 -5.39 -18.24
N PHE A 791 22.38 -4.79 -17.06
CA PHE A 791 23.73 -4.35 -16.67
C PHE A 791 24.57 -5.54 -16.20
N THR A 792 25.77 -5.68 -16.76
CA THR A 792 26.80 -6.66 -16.36
C THR A 792 27.86 -5.99 -15.50
N THR A 793 28.39 -6.71 -14.51
CA THR A 793 29.49 -6.24 -13.62
C THR A 793 30.82 -6.66 -14.16
#